data_9580e0bf2f9624ef174611c44ad063fe
#
_entry.id   9580e0bf2f9624ef174611c44ad063fe
#
_cell.length_a   1.000
_cell.length_b   1.000
_cell.length_c   1.000
_cell.angle_alpha   90.00
_cell.angle_beta   90.00
_cell.angle_gamma   90.00
#
_symmetry.space_group_name_H-M   'P 1'
#
loop_
_entity.id
_entity.type
_entity.pdbx_description
1 polymer ?
#
loop_
_entity_poly.entity_id
_entity_poly.type
_entity_poly.pdbx_seq_one_letter_code
_entity_poly.pdbx_strand_id
1 'polypeptide(L)'
;MRPSLWILLVSATLASAANPGAAQAPRALAFRIDEGRNLNSFLREGPVAAHLLLRSGTEPRILVAFPAGNSGVGLWFEKTAAAVAWTLVIPPKPITALDDQGRVLRGVEFEVETDAQELLPRSVVLSSVRVLRDFELQGEAPREVMVAPRTTDDVISWERDRLDGAAGFRLSVEAQSAARVSSERFAAAPGAPMRLKIQALTGEAPLAPLTTLLAQRTGDDTRARDVLSFLTYQDKFLAGSWRFNTYFGRDTLISALLLAPVLEMQALESATASVLDRLAPNGEVAHEEDIGEFAVLRNLREGRGRVATPIYDYGMVDDDFLLAPLVARWMLDDERGRARAPRFLAGRGANRERHGAALARNLAWLVERAAAFADDPRASNLVGIKSGRMTGNWRDSEQGLGKGRYAYDVNVALVPAALAAAARLAESGLLDEYFDVEQRRTLARAGERAQVWASRASPLFAVDVPAARARRDIAAYAKETGVDGGRARRSLGNNTAFAFHALSLDDSGRPIPILHSDEGFRLLLTEPAPADLSRCLTAIMRPFPAGLLTDVGLLVANPALAGPDLRRDFTRYAYHGTVVWSWQQALLAAGLERQLRRADLPRPMRTALLNARNELWTVIERSKALRTSELWSWSYVGRHYRIEPFGRPGADVDESNAAQLWSTVYLGLEPHAATGVTRGTSSGN
;
A
#
# COMPACT_ATOMS: atom_id res chain seq x y z
N MET A 1 14.61 8.41 91.62
CA MET A 1 14.24 9.52 90.74
C MET A 1 14.63 9.13 89.31
N ARG A 2 13.65 8.78 88.45
CA ARG A 2 13.85 8.43 87.04
C ARG A 2 13.29 9.59 86.22
N PRO A 3 13.97 10.10 85.18
CA PRO A 3 13.38 11.03 84.23
C PRO A 3 12.71 10.28 83.06
N SER A 4 11.52 10.71 82.74
CA SER A 4 10.70 10.20 81.62
C SER A 4 11.19 10.73 80.28
N LEU A 5 11.40 9.82 79.33
CA LEU A 5 11.77 10.11 77.94
C LEU A 5 10.51 10.31 77.10
N TRP A 6 10.30 11.50 76.55
CA TRP A 6 9.26 11.78 75.56
C TRP A 6 9.76 11.46 74.16
N ILE A 7 9.16 10.49 73.46
CA ILE A 7 9.42 10.19 72.05
C ILE A 7 8.48 11.05 71.21
N LEU A 8 9.04 11.99 70.46
CA LEU A 8 8.33 12.71 69.40
C LEU A 8 8.28 11.81 68.15
N LEU A 9 7.07 11.36 67.78
CA LEU A 9 6.79 10.77 66.45
C LEU A 9 6.73 11.87 65.40
N VAL A 10 7.72 11.92 64.52
CA VAL A 10 7.66 12.74 63.31
C VAL A 10 7.04 11.87 62.20
N SER A 11 5.80 12.13 61.82
CA SER A 11 5.14 11.53 60.66
C SER A 11 5.71 12.15 59.40
N ALA A 12 6.58 11.43 58.69
CA ALA A 12 7.05 11.82 57.38
C ALA A 12 5.99 11.39 56.35
N THR A 13 5.23 12.33 55.83
CA THR A 13 4.38 12.18 54.66
C THR A 13 5.31 12.06 53.44
N LEU A 14 5.48 10.83 52.91
CA LEU A 14 6.07 10.58 51.61
C LEU A 14 5.07 11.06 50.54
N ALA A 15 5.32 12.26 50.01
CA ALA A 15 4.72 12.70 48.76
C ALA A 15 5.30 11.82 47.62
N SER A 16 4.47 10.92 47.12
CA SER A 16 4.80 10.15 45.91
C SER A 16 4.92 11.12 44.73
N ALA A 17 6.14 11.44 44.34
CA ALA A 17 6.40 12.15 43.11
C ALA A 17 5.98 11.24 41.94
N ALA A 18 4.86 11.59 41.29
CA ALA A 18 4.45 10.98 40.04
C ALA A 18 5.57 11.17 39.01
N ASN A 19 6.13 10.07 38.53
CA ASN A 19 7.16 10.03 37.52
C ASN A 19 6.51 10.47 36.18
N PRO A 20 6.84 11.65 35.60
CA PRO A 20 6.24 12.11 34.34
C PRO A 20 6.96 11.49 33.13
N GLY A 21 6.93 10.16 32.99
CA GLY A 21 7.66 9.48 31.94
C GLY A 21 7.32 8.02 31.72
N ALA A 22 6.32 7.47 32.39
CA ALA A 22 5.81 6.14 32.01
C ALA A 22 5.06 6.28 30.68
N ALA A 23 5.73 5.98 29.57
CA ALA A 23 5.07 5.84 28.27
C ALA A 23 3.90 4.87 28.45
N GLN A 24 2.70 5.36 28.22
CA GLN A 24 1.49 4.56 28.32
C GLN A 24 1.64 3.36 27.36
N ALA A 25 1.49 2.14 27.88
CA ALA A 25 1.57 0.94 27.05
C ALA A 25 0.62 1.09 25.85
N PRO A 26 1.03 0.71 24.63
CA PRO A 26 0.19 0.82 23.45
C PRO A 26 -1.14 0.12 23.69
N ARG A 27 -2.25 0.81 23.41
CA ARG A 27 -3.59 0.24 23.55
C ARG A 27 -3.70 -1.02 22.69
N ALA A 28 -4.32 -2.07 23.24
CA ALA A 28 -4.69 -3.24 22.49
C ALA A 28 -5.55 -2.84 21.28
N LEU A 29 -5.22 -3.38 20.11
CA LEU A 29 -5.92 -3.16 18.84
C LEU A 29 -6.48 -4.49 18.37
N ALA A 30 -7.81 -4.56 18.19
CA ALA A 30 -8.48 -5.71 17.62
C ALA A 30 -9.61 -5.24 16.71
N PHE A 31 -9.64 -5.72 15.46
CA PHE A 31 -10.70 -5.40 14.51
C PHE A 31 -10.84 -6.49 13.45
N ARG A 32 -11.97 -6.46 12.72
CA ARG A 32 -12.30 -7.43 11.69
C ARG A 32 -12.73 -6.74 10.40
N ILE A 33 -12.33 -7.32 9.26
CA ILE A 33 -12.76 -6.93 7.92
C ILE A 33 -13.17 -8.20 7.16
N ASP A 34 -14.44 -8.27 6.75
CA ASP A 34 -14.91 -9.35 5.89
C ASP A 34 -14.87 -8.89 4.43
N GLU A 35 -14.26 -9.69 3.56
CA GLU A 35 -14.09 -9.39 2.15
C GLU A 35 -14.32 -10.65 1.31
N GLY A 36 -15.42 -10.69 0.57
CA GLY A 36 -15.81 -11.88 -0.18
C GLY A 36 -15.96 -13.11 0.73
N ARG A 37 -15.17 -14.15 0.45
CA ARG A 37 -15.13 -15.38 1.25
C ARG A 37 -14.09 -15.35 2.39
N ASN A 38 -13.39 -14.24 2.54
CA ASN A 38 -12.32 -14.08 3.51
C ASN A 38 -12.83 -13.34 4.76
N LEU A 39 -12.62 -13.94 5.92
CA LEU A 39 -12.70 -13.29 7.22
C LEU A 39 -11.29 -12.89 7.62
N ASN A 40 -11.03 -11.60 7.75
CA ASN A 40 -9.76 -11.05 8.20
C ASN A 40 -9.92 -10.53 9.63
N SER A 41 -9.16 -11.06 10.58
CA SER A 41 -9.12 -10.61 11.97
C SER A 41 -7.72 -10.15 12.32
N PHE A 42 -7.61 -8.95 12.86
CA PHE A 42 -6.35 -8.29 13.21
C PHE A 42 -6.26 -8.14 14.72
N LEU A 43 -5.10 -8.46 15.26
CA LEU A 43 -4.77 -8.26 16.68
C LEU A 43 -3.39 -7.60 16.80
N ARG A 44 -3.28 -6.61 17.69
CA ARG A 44 -1.99 -6.15 18.22
C ARG A 44 -2.15 -5.89 19.71
N GLU A 45 -1.46 -6.69 20.53
CA GLU A 45 -1.49 -6.58 21.97
C GLU A 45 -0.13 -6.98 22.57
N GLY A 46 0.44 -6.11 23.38
CA GLY A 46 1.79 -6.29 23.89
C GLY A 46 2.82 -6.50 22.77
N PRO A 47 3.63 -7.57 22.82
CA PRO A 47 4.62 -7.88 21.79
C PRO A 47 4.05 -8.67 20.61
N VAL A 48 2.76 -8.98 20.60
CA VAL A 48 2.12 -9.80 19.56
C VAL A 48 1.35 -8.90 18.61
N ALA A 49 1.61 -9.05 17.32
CA ALA A 49 0.79 -8.54 16.24
C ALA A 49 0.55 -9.67 15.24
N ALA A 50 -0.71 -9.89 14.85
CA ALA A 50 -1.10 -10.97 13.96
C ALA A 50 -2.29 -10.58 13.08
N HIS A 51 -2.29 -11.04 11.84
CA HIS A 51 -3.42 -11.05 10.93
C HIS A 51 -3.86 -12.49 10.70
N LEU A 52 -5.04 -12.85 11.18
CA LEU A 52 -5.71 -14.11 10.90
C LEU A 52 -6.60 -13.96 9.68
N LEU A 53 -6.43 -14.85 8.69
CA LEU A 53 -7.30 -14.99 7.53
C LEU A 53 -7.93 -16.38 7.52
N LEU A 54 -9.25 -16.42 7.52
CA LEU A 54 -10.06 -17.64 7.33
C LEU A 54 -10.73 -17.53 5.97
N ARG A 55 -10.41 -18.46 5.06
CA ARG A 55 -11.08 -18.53 3.78
C ARG A 55 -12.12 -19.61 3.73
N SER A 56 -13.35 -19.22 3.46
CA SER A 56 -14.49 -20.11 3.22
C SER A 56 -14.55 -20.58 1.76
N GLY A 57 -15.26 -21.65 1.47
CA GLY A 57 -15.43 -22.18 0.12
C GLY A 57 -15.03 -23.65 0.00
N THR A 58 -14.86 -24.14 -1.22
CA THR A 58 -14.49 -25.55 -1.49
C THR A 58 -13.00 -25.83 -1.35
N GLU A 59 -12.17 -24.80 -1.21
CA GLU A 59 -10.73 -24.88 -0.96
C GLU A 59 -10.42 -24.07 0.32
N PRO A 60 -10.91 -24.55 1.49
CA PRO A 60 -10.79 -23.83 2.75
C PRO A 60 -9.34 -23.74 3.21
N ARG A 61 -8.98 -22.63 3.86
CA ARG A 61 -7.66 -22.44 4.46
C ARG A 61 -7.66 -21.50 5.64
N ILE A 62 -6.63 -21.63 6.46
CA ILE A 62 -6.35 -20.80 7.63
C ILE A 62 -4.93 -20.27 7.48
N LEU A 63 -4.77 -18.95 7.49
CA LEU A 63 -3.46 -18.29 7.45
C LEU A 63 -3.33 -17.36 8.65
N VAL A 64 -2.16 -17.34 9.27
CA VAL A 64 -1.81 -16.33 10.28
C VAL A 64 -0.48 -15.70 9.88
N ALA A 65 -0.51 -14.40 9.59
CA ALA A 65 0.66 -13.61 9.25
C ALA A 65 1.07 -12.73 10.43
N PHE A 66 2.38 -12.66 10.68
CA PHE A 66 2.97 -11.83 11.74
C PHE A 66 3.85 -10.75 11.10
N PRO A 67 3.71 -9.46 11.49
CA PRO A 67 4.66 -8.41 11.15
C PRO A 67 6.10 -8.73 11.54
N ALA A 68 6.27 -9.44 12.68
CA ALA A 68 7.55 -9.93 13.14
C ALA A 68 8.23 -10.82 12.08
N GLY A 69 9.38 -10.40 11.56
CA GLY A 69 10.15 -11.12 10.55
C GLY A 69 9.42 -11.34 9.21
N ASN A 70 8.31 -10.65 8.95
CA ASN A 70 7.42 -10.96 7.81
C ASN A 70 7.09 -12.45 7.75
N SER A 71 6.74 -13.03 8.90
CA SER A 71 6.57 -14.47 9.10
C SER A 71 5.12 -14.88 9.09
N GLY A 72 4.85 -16.18 8.95
CA GLY A 72 3.49 -16.67 8.95
C GLY A 72 3.40 -18.20 9.01
N VAL A 73 2.20 -18.66 9.28
CA VAL A 73 1.82 -20.07 9.20
C VAL A 73 0.56 -20.21 8.37
N GLY A 74 0.53 -21.21 7.50
CA GLY A 74 -0.62 -21.48 6.63
C GLY A 74 -1.00 -22.96 6.65
N LEU A 75 -2.31 -23.21 6.73
CA LEU A 75 -2.92 -24.54 6.65
C LEU A 75 -3.94 -24.54 5.52
N TRP A 76 -3.68 -25.33 4.50
CA TRP A 76 -4.59 -25.60 3.39
C TRP A 76 -5.20 -27.00 3.57
N PHE A 77 -6.50 -27.08 3.35
CA PHE A 77 -7.21 -28.37 3.40
C PHE A 77 -7.43 -28.91 1.99
N GLU A 78 -7.68 -30.22 1.90
CA GLU A 78 -8.13 -30.84 0.67
C GLU A 78 -9.45 -30.22 0.19
N LYS A 79 -9.67 -30.29 -1.12
CA LYS A 79 -10.89 -29.80 -1.73
C LYS A 79 -12.11 -30.53 -1.20
N THR A 80 -13.08 -29.78 -0.72
CA THR A 80 -14.33 -30.31 -0.16
C THR A 80 -15.42 -30.41 -1.22
N ALA A 81 -16.34 -31.37 -1.08
CA ALA A 81 -17.48 -31.54 -2.00
C ALA A 81 -18.49 -30.39 -1.88
N ALA A 82 -18.69 -29.86 -0.68
CA ALA A 82 -19.53 -28.69 -0.40
C ALA A 82 -18.65 -27.53 0.10
N ALA A 83 -19.11 -26.31 -0.11
CA ALA A 83 -18.43 -25.12 0.38
C ALA A 83 -18.43 -25.12 1.93
N VAL A 84 -17.25 -24.93 2.52
CA VAL A 84 -17.04 -24.78 3.96
C VAL A 84 -17.29 -23.32 4.35
N ALA A 85 -18.03 -23.08 5.42
CA ALA A 85 -18.20 -21.77 6.03
C ALA A 85 -17.46 -21.71 7.36
N TRP A 86 -16.55 -20.73 7.50
CA TRP A 86 -15.84 -20.49 8.76
C TRP A 86 -16.58 -19.48 9.63
N THR A 87 -16.75 -19.79 10.91
CA THR A 87 -17.16 -18.85 11.96
C THR A 87 -16.06 -18.72 12.98
N LEU A 88 -15.64 -17.49 13.28
CA LEU A 88 -14.69 -17.20 14.36
C LEU A 88 -15.47 -17.14 15.69
N VAL A 89 -15.32 -18.19 16.53
CA VAL A 89 -16.06 -18.35 17.79
C VAL A 89 -15.38 -17.60 18.93
N ILE A 90 -14.06 -17.80 19.05
CA ILE A 90 -13.21 -17.03 19.98
C ILE A 90 -12.20 -16.25 19.16
N PRO A 91 -12.23 -14.91 19.23
CA PRO A 91 -11.27 -14.06 18.53
C PRO A 91 -9.83 -14.36 18.96
N PRO A 92 -8.83 -14.03 18.11
CA PRO A 92 -7.43 -14.18 18.46
C PRO A 92 -7.08 -13.46 19.76
N LYS A 93 -6.35 -14.16 20.64
CA LYS A 93 -5.73 -13.62 21.85
C LYS A 93 -4.23 -13.92 21.84
N PRO A 94 -3.38 -13.05 22.43
CA PRO A 94 -1.95 -13.29 22.44
C PRO A 94 -1.58 -14.46 23.33
N ILE A 95 -0.65 -15.29 22.86
CA ILE A 95 -0.05 -16.36 23.64
C ILE A 95 1.47 -16.36 23.51
N THR A 96 2.14 -16.95 24.49
CA THR A 96 3.58 -17.19 24.51
C THR A 96 3.84 -18.63 24.91
N ALA A 97 4.75 -19.28 24.19
CA ALA A 97 5.17 -20.65 24.50
C ALA A 97 6.70 -20.76 24.38
N LEU A 98 7.23 -21.88 24.81
CA LEU A 98 8.64 -22.24 24.57
C LEU A 98 8.68 -23.35 23.52
N ASP A 99 9.70 -23.35 22.67
CA ASP A 99 10.04 -24.48 21.82
C ASP A 99 10.82 -25.55 22.62
N ASP A 100 11.16 -26.66 21.98
CA ASP A 100 11.88 -27.78 22.59
C ASP A 100 13.30 -27.42 23.10
N GLN A 101 13.84 -26.26 22.67
CA GLN A 101 15.13 -25.71 23.08
C GLN A 101 14.99 -24.61 24.15
N GLY A 102 13.78 -24.34 24.64
CA GLY A 102 13.49 -23.29 25.63
C GLY A 102 13.49 -21.88 25.08
N ARG A 103 13.45 -21.70 23.75
CA ARG A 103 13.38 -20.37 23.11
C ARG A 103 11.93 -19.90 23.03
N VAL A 104 11.73 -18.60 23.12
CA VAL A 104 10.38 -18.01 23.19
C VAL A 104 9.75 -17.93 21.81
N LEU A 105 8.56 -18.52 21.68
CA LEU A 105 7.64 -18.34 20.58
C LEU A 105 6.48 -17.44 21.01
N ARG A 106 6.01 -16.55 20.12
CA ARG A 106 4.87 -15.65 20.37
C ARG A 106 3.88 -15.75 19.24
N GLY A 107 2.61 -15.57 19.56
CA GLY A 107 1.57 -15.61 18.52
C GLY A 107 0.19 -15.56 19.12
N VAL A 108 -0.75 -16.24 18.48
CA VAL A 108 -2.18 -16.16 18.80
C VAL A 108 -2.81 -17.53 18.99
N GLU A 109 -3.82 -17.57 19.87
CA GLU A 109 -4.77 -18.67 20.03
C GLU A 109 -6.16 -18.16 19.68
N PHE A 110 -6.95 -18.93 18.95
CA PHE A 110 -8.32 -18.63 18.57
C PHE A 110 -9.13 -19.91 18.34
N GLU A 111 -10.48 -19.79 18.32
CA GLU A 111 -11.35 -20.93 18.01
C GLU A 111 -12.24 -20.61 16.79
N VAL A 112 -12.35 -21.60 15.92
CA VAL A 112 -13.22 -21.54 14.74
C VAL A 112 -14.23 -22.68 14.77
N GLU A 113 -15.36 -22.45 14.11
CA GLU A 113 -16.39 -23.43 13.90
C GLU A 113 -16.75 -23.51 12.41
N THR A 114 -17.07 -24.70 11.94
CA THR A 114 -17.53 -24.94 10.57
C THR A 114 -18.59 -26.05 10.54
N ASP A 115 -19.40 -26.02 9.49
CA ASP A 115 -20.40 -27.04 9.16
C ASP A 115 -19.82 -28.28 8.45
N ALA A 116 -18.53 -28.25 8.09
CA ALA A 116 -17.85 -29.38 7.48
C ALA A 116 -17.84 -30.58 8.42
N GLN A 117 -18.21 -31.75 7.91
CA GLN A 117 -18.19 -33.02 8.69
C GLN A 117 -16.79 -33.63 8.73
N GLU A 118 -15.93 -33.30 7.76
CA GLU A 118 -14.55 -33.78 7.66
C GLU A 118 -13.68 -32.74 7.02
N LEU A 119 -12.45 -32.54 7.54
CA LEU A 119 -11.41 -31.70 6.98
C LEU A 119 -10.08 -32.46 7.02
N LEU A 120 -9.43 -32.61 5.86
CA LEU A 120 -8.13 -33.25 5.72
C LEU A 120 -7.08 -32.16 5.41
N PRO A 121 -6.08 -31.95 6.26
CA PRO A 121 -4.92 -31.13 5.94
C PRO A 121 -4.21 -31.62 4.69
N ARG A 122 -4.10 -30.75 3.68
CA ARG A 122 -3.36 -31.03 2.44
C ARG A 122 -1.91 -30.59 2.56
N SER A 123 -1.71 -29.39 3.04
CA SER A 123 -0.39 -28.79 3.15
C SER A 123 -0.33 -27.79 4.30
N VAL A 124 0.82 -27.78 4.97
CA VAL A 124 1.14 -26.78 5.99
C VAL A 124 2.47 -26.13 5.62
N VAL A 125 2.50 -24.81 5.60
CA VAL A 125 3.71 -24.02 5.36
C VAL A 125 3.96 -23.14 6.56
N LEU A 126 5.12 -23.31 7.17
CA LEU A 126 5.58 -22.55 8.33
C LEU A 126 6.83 -21.79 7.92
N SER A 127 6.72 -20.49 7.56
CA SER A 127 7.87 -19.76 7.01
C SER A 127 7.59 -18.25 6.98
N SER A 128 8.22 -17.57 6.03
CA SER A 128 7.90 -16.20 5.65
C SER A 128 6.56 -16.12 4.91
N VAL A 129 5.85 -15.02 5.09
CA VAL A 129 4.66 -14.66 4.29
C VAL A 129 4.91 -14.76 2.78
N ARG A 130 6.12 -14.42 2.31
CA ARG A 130 6.49 -14.56 0.89
C ARG A 130 6.38 -16.01 0.42
N VAL A 131 6.85 -16.95 1.22
CA VAL A 131 6.75 -18.38 0.89
C VAL A 131 5.29 -18.84 0.90
N LEU A 132 4.47 -18.36 1.87
CA LEU A 132 3.03 -18.65 1.90
C LEU A 132 2.33 -18.12 0.63
N ARG A 133 2.66 -16.91 0.20
CA ARG A 133 2.12 -16.30 -1.01
C ARG A 133 2.52 -17.07 -2.28
N ASP A 134 3.79 -17.45 -2.38
CA ASP A 134 4.28 -18.23 -3.52
C ASP A 134 3.62 -19.61 -3.57
N PHE A 135 3.45 -20.27 -2.41
CA PHE A 135 2.71 -21.53 -2.32
C PHE A 135 1.26 -21.38 -2.79
N GLU A 136 0.58 -20.30 -2.40
CA GLU A 136 -0.81 -20.05 -2.82
C GLU A 136 -0.93 -19.84 -4.33
N LEU A 137 0.04 -19.17 -4.94
CA LEU A 137 0.02 -18.87 -6.37
C LEU A 137 0.49 -20.04 -7.25
N GLN A 138 1.44 -20.85 -6.77
CA GLN A 138 2.15 -21.86 -7.56
C GLN A 138 1.84 -23.29 -7.10
N GLY A 139 1.32 -23.49 -5.88
CA GLY A 139 1.08 -24.78 -5.27
C GLY A 139 2.33 -25.47 -4.74
N GLU A 140 3.49 -24.79 -4.75
CA GLU A 140 4.79 -25.34 -4.36
C GLU A 140 5.48 -24.46 -3.31
N ALA A 141 6.12 -25.10 -2.32
CA ALA A 141 7.00 -24.44 -1.36
C ALA A 141 8.37 -25.16 -1.33
N PRO A 142 9.44 -24.43 -0.91
CA PRO A 142 10.74 -25.06 -0.70
C PRO A 142 10.64 -26.25 0.25
N ARG A 143 11.30 -27.39 -0.08
CA ARG A 143 11.25 -28.60 0.74
C ARG A 143 11.75 -28.35 2.17
N GLU A 144 12.69 -27.43 2.32
CA GLU A 144 13.30 -27.05 3.60
C GLU A 144 12.31 -26.47 4.61
N VAL A 145 11.17 -25.95 4.15
CA VAL A 145 10.13 -25.36 5.02
C VAL A 145 8.92 -26.27 5.23
N MET A 146 8.92 -27.45 4.60
CA MET A 146 7.88 -28.45 4.77
C MET A 146 8.20 -29.33 5.96
N VAL A 147 7.20 -29.61 6.79
CA VAL A 147 7.34 -30.43 7.99
C VAL A 147 6.17 -31.41 8.11
N ALA A 148 6.47 -32.64 8.55
CA ALA A 148 5.45 -33.65 8.79
C ALA A 148 4.65 -33.32 10.06
N PRO A 149 3.35 -33.66 10.10
CA PRO A 149 2.53 -33.51 11.29
C PRO A 149 2.98 -34.45 12.44
N ARG A 150 2.73 -34.00 13.66
CA ARG A 150 2.73 -34.83 14.87
C ARG A 150 1.29 -34.90 15.39
N THR A 151 0.75 -36.10 15.54
CA THR A 151 -0.59 -36.30 16.05
C THR A 151 -0.53 -36.88 17.46
N THR A 152 -1.21 -36.26 18.41
CA THR A 152 -1.35 -36.70 19.78
C THR A 152 -2.78 -36.47 20.21
N ASP A 153 -3.50 -37.55 20.56
CA ASP A 153 -4.93 -37.51 20.89
C ASP A 153 -5.75 -36.71 19.84
N ASP A 154 -6.41 -35.64 20.24
CA ASP A 154 -7.23 -34.78 19.37
C ASP A 154 -6.46 -33.56 18.82
N VAL A 155 -5.11 -33.55 18.83
CA VAL A 155 -4.24 -32.46 18.35
C VAL A 155 -3.39 -32.93 17.18
N ILE A 156 -3.38 -32.14 16.12
CA ILE A 156 -2.37 -32.22 15.05
C ILE A 156 -1.49 -30.99 15.13
N SER A 157 -0.17 -31.15 15.15
CA SER A 157 0.77 -30.04 15.28
C SER A 157 1.92 -30.16 14.30
N TRP A 158 2.45 -29.01 13.91
CA TRP A 158 3.63 -28.85 13.06
C TRP A 158 4.56 -27.84 13.72
N GLU A 159 5.83 -28.19 13.82
CA GLU A 159 6.86 -27.34 14.44
C GLU A 159 8.18 -27.54 13.75
N ARG A 160 8.94 -26.46 13.56
CA ARG A 160 10.30 -26.48 13.07
C ARG A 160 11.07 -25.23 13.47
N ASP A 161 12.39 -25.35 13.52
CA ASP A 161 13.30 -24.23 13.64
C ASP A 161 13.32 -23.39 12.34
N ARG A 162 13.68 -22.12 12.46
CA ARG A 162 14.06 -21.28 11.32
C ARG A 162 15.33 -21.86 10.66
N LEU A 163 15.47 -21.68 9.34
CA LEU A 163 16.55 -22.34 8.56
C LEU A 163 17.97 -21.97 8.97
N ASP A 164 18.17 -20.86 9.68
CA ASP A 164 19.46 -20.45 10.28
C ASP A 164 19.65 -20.95 11.72
N GLY A 165 18.74 -21.77 12.23
CA GLY A 165 18.78 -22.34 13.57
C GLY A 165 18.20 -21.43 14.67
N ALA A 166 17.66 -20.26 14.32
CA ALA A 166 16.92 -19.42 15.27
C ALA A 166 15.56 -20.06 15.65
N ALA A 167 14.89 -19.49 16.68
CA ALA A 167 13.54 -19.89 17.05
C ALA A 167 12.61 -19.79 15.82
N GLY A 168 11.83 -20.83 15.57
CA GLY A 168 11.09 -21.00 14.34
C GLY A 168 9.59 -20.79 14.48
N PHE A 169 8.80 -21.78 14.09
CA PHE A 169 7.37 -21.65 13.91
C PHE A 169 6.65 -22.88 14.48
N ARG A 170 5.44 -22.66 15.02
CA ARG A 170 4.55 -23.74 15.44
C ARG A 170 3.11 -23.44 15.00
N LEU A 171 2.44 -24.45 14.47
CA LEU A 171 1.00 -24.48 14.28
C LEU A 171 0.44 -25.72 15.01
N SER A 172 -0.59 -25.53 15.84
CA SER A 172 -1.31 -26.62 16.48
C SER A 172 -2.80 -26.43 16.25
N VAL A 173 -3.50 -27.54 15.93
CA VAL A 173 -4.94 -27.56 15.73
C VAL A 173 -5.50 -28.67 16.59
N GLU A 174 -6.34 -28.32 17.55
CA GLU A 174 -6.98 -29.19 18.51
C GLU A 174 -8.47 -29.35 18.19
N ALA A 175 -8.95 -30.55 18.00
CA ALA A 175 -10.37 -30.84 17.83
C ALA A 175 -11.10 -30.64 19.18
N GLN A 176 -12.18 -29.84 19.16
CA GLN A 176 -12.93 -29.51 20.37
C GLN A 176 -14.35 -30.12 20.34
N SER A 177 -14.93 -30.35 21.53
CA SER A 177 -16.32 -30.76 21.69
C SER A 177 -16.64 -32.08 20.96
N ALA A 178 -17.47 -32.05 19.95
CA ALA A 178 -17.89 -33.22 19.15
C ALA A 178 -16.92 -33.55 18.00
N ALA A 179 -15.85 -32.78 17.78
CA ALA A 179 -14.83 -33.10 16.80
C ALA A 179 -13.77 -34.05 17.36
N ARG A 180 -13.13 -34.83 16.48
CA ARG A 180 -12.06 -35.79 16.82
C ARG A 180 -11.01 -35.79 15.71
N VAL A 181 -9.79 -36.20 16.06
CA VAL A 181 -8.73 -36.48 15.08
C VAL A 181 -8.72 -37.98 14.79
N SER A 182 -8.72 -38.33 13.51
CA SER A 182 -8.61 -39.72 13.06
C SER A 182 -7.85 -39.79 11.76
N SER A 183 -6.73 -40.53 11.71
CA SER A 183 -5.90 -40.67 10.49
C SER A 183 -5.50 -39.29 9.88
N GLU A 184 -5.00 -38.40 10.72
CA GLU A 184 -4.55 -37.05 10.34
C GLU A 184 -5.65 -36.11 9.76
N ARG A 185 -6.91 -36.44 9.97
CA ARG A 185 -8.08 -35.64 9.58
C ARG A 185 -8.90 -35.22 10.80
N PHE A 186 -9.59 -34.12 10.68
CA PHE A 186 -10.59 -33.65 11.63
C PHE A 186 -11.96 -34.16 11.19
N ALA A 187 -12.68 -34.80 12.09
CA ALA A 187 -14.03 -35.29 11.83
C ALA A 187 -15.00 -34.87 12.95
N ALA A 188 -16.14 -34.32 12.56
CA ALA A 188 -17.22 -33.99 13.49
C ALA A 188 -18.12 -35.21 13.76
N ALA A 189 -18.80 -35.23 14.91
CA ALA A 189 -19.90 -36.15 15.11
C ALA A 189 -21.03 -35.86 14.11
N PRO A 190 -21.75 -36.87 13.61
CA PRO A 190 -22.79 -36.68 12.63
C PRO A 190 -23.82 -35.61 13.00
N GLY A 191 -23.95 -34.57 12.16
CA GLY A 191 -24.88 -33.46 12.37
C GLY A 191 -24.43 -32.39 13.39
N ALA A 192 -23.25 -32.53 14.01
CA ALA A 192 -22.68 -31.52 14.88
C ALA A 192 -21.71 -30.60 14.10
N PRO A 193 -21.58 -29.33 14.46
CA PRO A 193 -20.54 -28.48 13.90
C PRO A 193 -19.16 -28.94 14.38
N MET A 194 -18.16 -28.78 13.52
CA MET A 194 -16.75 -29.00 13.86
C MET A 194 -16.19 -27.74 14.50
N ARG A 195 -15.70 -27.86 15.73
CA ARG A 195 -15.00 -26.79 16.43
C ARG A 195 -13.53 -27.11 16.57
N LEU A 196 -12.67 -26.17 16.17
CA LEU A 196 -11.22 -26.31 16.18
C LEU A 196 -10.60 -25.14 16.97
N LYS A 197 -9.70 -25.48 17.91
CA LYS A 197 -8.85 -24.52 18.61
C LYS A 197 -7.48 -24.50 17.94
N ILE A 198 -7.01 -23.32 17.58
CA ILE A 198 -5.80 -23.14 16.79
C ILE A 198 -4.81 -22.27 17.55
N GLN A 199 -3.55 -22.70 17.58
CA GLN A 199 -2.42 -21.91 18.05
C GLN A 199 -1.42 -21.72 16.91
N ALA A 200 -1.09 -20.47 16.60
CA ALA A 200 -0.13 -20.09 15.57
C ALA A 200 0.95 -19.22 16.20
N LEU A 201 2.22 -19.64 16.08
CA LEU A 201 3.35 -19.05 16.81
C LEU A 201 4.54 -18.81 15.88
N THR A 202 5.30 -17.75 16.17
CA THR A 202 6.58 -17.42 15.53
C THR A 202 7.64 -17.06 16.57
N GLY A 203 8.89 -17.40 16.27
CA GLY A 203 10.07 -17.02 17.07
C GLY A 203 10.72 -15.71 16.64
N GLU A 204 10.15 -15.04 15.62
CA GLU A 204 10.68 -13.77 15.12
C GLU A 204 10.51 -12.64 16.14
N ALA A 205 11.46 -11.69 16.09
CA ALA A 205 11.47 -10.56 17.01
C ALA A 205 10.27 -9.61 16.76
N PRO A 206 9.52 -9.23 17.82
CA PRO A 206 8.41 -8.29 17.69
C PRO A 206 8.84 -6.91 17.17
N LEU A 207 7.98 -6.27 16.38
CA LEU A 207 8.14 -4.88 16.00
C LEU A 207 7.58 -3.94 17.10
N ALA A 208 8.24 -2.83 17.35
CA ALA A 208 7.77 -1.79 18.26
C ALA A 208 6.75 -0.89 17.55
N PRO A 209 5.47 -0.84 17.99
CA PRO A 209 4.47 0.02 17.36
C PRO A 209 4.74 1.49 17.63
N LEU A 210 4.26 2.36 16.74
CA LEU A 210 4.17 3.79 17.02
C LEU A 210 3.07 4.04 18.07
N THR A 211 3.41 4.78 19.12
CA THR A 211 2.48 5.09 20.21
C THR A 211 1.58 6.28 19.88
N THR A 212 2.10 7.23 19.11
CA THR A 212 1.39 8.44 18.68
C THR A 212 1.49 8.55 17.17
N LEU A 213 0.39 8.32 16.49
CA LEU A 213 0.35 8.20 15.03
C LEU A 213 -0.38 9.35 14.36
N LEU A 214 -1.58 9.69 14.84
CA LEU A 214 -2.46 10.68 14.25
C LEU A 214 -2.69 11.86 15.18
N ALA A 215 -2.67 13.07 14.65
CA ALA A 215 -3.08 14.28 15.35
C ALA A 215 -4.57 14.21 15.73
N GLN A 216 -4.97 14.95 16.76
CA GLN A 216 -6.32 14.88 17.36
C GLN A 216 -7.48 15.21 16.40
N ARG A 217 -7.20 15.86 15.26
CA ARG A 217 -8.21 16.30 14.27
C ARG A 217 -8.25 15.40 13.03
N THR A 218 -8.44 14.11 13.20
CA THR A 218 -8.67 13.20 12.07
C THR A 218 -10.16 12.86 11.96
N GLY A 219 -10.64 12.63 10.73
CA GLY A 219 -12.01 12.20 10.47
C GLY A 219 -12.42 10.93 11.22
N ASP A 220 -13.71 10.62 11.25
CA ASP A 220 -14.31 9.54 12.07
C ASP A 220 -14.19 8.14 11.45
N ASP A 221 -13.32 7.92 10.45
CA ASP A 221 -13.12 6.59 9.84
C ASP A 221 -12.28 5.69 10.75
N THR A 222 -12.97 5.02 11.69
CA THR A 222 -12.34 4.09 12.65
C THR A 222 -11.62 2.94 11.95
N ARG A 223 -12.18 2.38 10.86
CA ARG A 223 -11.55 1.30 10.11
C ARG A 223 -10.21 1.72 9.53
N ALA A 224 -10.14 2.87 8.85
CA ALA A 224 -8.88 3.36 8.28
C ALA A 224 -7.84 3.66 9.37
N ARG A 225 -8.27 4.17 10.55
CA ARG A 225 -7.39 4.38 11.71
C ARG A 225 -6.84 3.07 12.28
N ASP A 226 -7.68 2.05 12.41
CA ASP A 226 -7.29 0.75 12.93
C ASP A 226 -6.31 0.07 11.98
N VAL A 227 -6.58 0.09 10.67
CA VAL A 227 -5.68 -0.42 9.61
C VAL A 227 -4.34 0.32 9.65
N LEU A 228 -4.35 1.65 9.64
CA LEU A 228 -3.12 2.44 9.70
C LEU A 228 -2.33 2.14 10.97
N SER A 229 -3.02 2.03 12.11
CA SER A 229 -2.38 1.69 13.39
C SER A 229 -1.74 0.31 13.35
N PHE A 230 -2.40 -0.70 12.75
CA PHE A 230 -1.86 -2.04 12.62
C PHE A 230 -0.61 -2.09 11.73
N LEU A 231 -0.55 -1.27 10.68
CA LEU A 231 0.52 -1.30 9.68
C LEU A 231 1.73 -0.39 10.01
N THR A 232 1.73 0.35 11.14
CA THR A 232 2.78 1.34 11.43
C THR A 232 3.58 1.01 12.68
N TYR A 233 4.90 0.94 12.50
CA TYR A 233 5.91 0.63 13.52
C TYR A 233 7.03 1.67 13.51
N GLN A 234 7.88 1.66 14.56
CA GLN A 234 8.94 2.66 14.74
C GLN A 234 10.02 2.56 13.64
N ASP A 235 10.32 1.34 13.19
CA ASP A 235 11.37 1.07 12.20
C ASP A 235 10.89 1.00 10.76
N LYS A 236 9.58 0.86 10.54
CA LYS A 236 8.97 0.80 9.21
C LYS A 236 7.44 0.92 9.23
N PHE A 237 6.90 1.25 8.07
CA PHE A 237 5.50 1.05 7.75
C PHE A 237 5.38 -0.20 6.86
N LEU A 238 4.40 -1.05 7.14
CA LEU A 238 4.10 -2.23 6.33
C LEU A 238 3.18 -1.82 5.18
N ALA A 239 3.42 -2.32 3.97
CA ALA A 239 2.62 -1.94 2.81
C ALA A 239 1.17 -2.42 2.91
N GLY A 240 0.94 -3.60 3.50
CA GLY A 240 -0.42 -4.10 3.63
C GLY A 240 -0.56 -5.30 4.54
N SER A 241 -1.76 -5.89 4.51
CA SER A 241 -2.06 -7.14 5.17
C SER A 241 -1.35 -8.32 4.48
N TRP A 242 -1.52 -9.51 4.96
CA TRP A 242 -0.64 -10.67 4.89
C TRP A 242 0.28 -10.78 3.65
N ARG A 243 -0.15 -10.45 2.44
CA ARG A 243 0.68 -10.56 1.22
C ARG A 243 1.82 -9.55 1.16
N PHE A 244 1.65 -8.38 1.79
CA PHE A 244 2.56 -7.24 1.75
C PHE A 244 2.97 -6.80 3.18
N ASN A 245 3.15 -7.78 4.07
CA ASN A 245 3.33 -7.58 5.50
C ASN A 245 4.78 -7.19 5.86
N THR A 246 5.39 -6.33 5.06
CA THR A 246 6.74 -5.79 5.25
C THR A 246 6.87 -4.37 4.69
N TYR A 247 8.09 -3.81 4.73
CA TYR A 247 8.40 -2.50 4.16
C TYR A 247 8.33 -2.51 2.63
N PHE A 248 7.69 -1.48 2.09
CA PHE A 248 7.77 -1.05 0.70
C PHE A 248 8.01 0.45 0.64
N GLY A 249 9.03 0.88 -0.13
CA GLY A 249 9.43 2.29 -0.25
C GLY A 249 8.32 3.17 -0.80
N ARG A 250 7.76 2.79 -1.93
CA ARG A 250 6.66 3.49 -2.60
C ARG A 250 5.46 3.70 -1.68
N ASP A 251 4.97 2.61 -1.09
CA ASP A 251 3.79 2.62 -0.22
C ASP A 251 4.01 3.52 0.99
N THR A 252 5.19 3.44 1.60
CA THR A 252 5.58 4.30 2.72
C THR A 252 5.60 5.76 2.31
N LEU A 253 6.26 6.09 1.19
CA LEU A 253 6.47 7.48 0.75
C LEU A 253 5.16 8.14 0.28
N ILE A 254 4.37 7.45 -0.55
CA ILE A 254 3.07 7.97 -1.04
C ILE A 254 2.09 8.13 0.14
N SER A 255 2.03 7.14 1.03
CA SER A 255 1.12 7.19 2.17
C SER A 255 1.50 8.31 3.14
N ALA A 256 2.79 8.44 3.49
CA ALA A 256 3.27 9.52 4.35
C ALA A 256 3.02 10.90 3.72
N LEU A 257 3.19 11.04 2.39
CA LEU A 257 2.94 12.30 1.68
C LEU A 257 1.46 12.70 1.73
N LEU A 258 0.54 11.77 1.50
CA LEU A 258 -0.90 12.04 1.52
C LEU A 258 -1.46 12.17 2.95
N LEU A 259 -0.89 11.46 3.91
CA LEU A 259 -1.25 11.52 5.33
C LEU A 259 -0.55 12.66 6.10
N ALA A 260 0.44 13.34 5.52
CA ALA A 260 1.22 14.39 6.20
C ALA A 260 0.37 15.43 6.94
N PRO A 261 -0.82 15.86 6.45
CA PRO A 261 -1.66 16.83 7.18
C PRO A 261 -2.19 16.32 8.53
N VAL A 262 -2.28 15.00 8.72
CA VAL A 262 -2.90 14.37 9.91
C VAL A 262 -1.95 13.49 10.71
N LEU A 263 -0.76 13.17 10.19
CA LEU A 263 0.25 12.43 10.92
C LEU A 263 0.93 13.30 11.98
N GLU A 264 1.24 12.69 13.10
CA GLU A 264 2.17 13.27 14.06
C GLU A 264 3.59 13.29 13.48
N MET A 265 4.39 14.27 13.90
CA MET A 265 5.75 14.43 13.37
C MET A 265 6.62 13.20 13.59
N GLN A 266 6.46 12.50 14.72
CA GLN A 266 7.17 11.25 14.97
C GLN A 266 6.89 10.19 13.91
N ALA A 267 5.66 10.10 13.42
CA ALA A 267 5.30 9.16 12.37
C ALA A 267 5.94 9.53 11.02
N LEU A 268 5.98 10.83 10.69
CA LEU A 268 6.69 11.31 9.48
C LEU A 268 8.20 11.08 9.58
N GLU A 269 8.79 11.30 10.75
CA GLU A 269 10.20 10.98 11.01
C GLU A 269 10.48 9.49 10.85
N SER A 270 9.63 8.60 11.44
CA SER A 270 9.76 7.14 11.29
C SER A 270 9.62 6.69 9.83
N ALA A 271 8.63 7.20 9.10
CA ALA A 271 8.46 6.90 7.68
C ALA A 271 9.70 7.31 6.86
N THR A 272 10.22 8.53 7.09
CA THR A 272 11.40 9.04 6.39
C THR A 272 12.65 8.24 6.77
N ALA A 273 12.88 7.98 8.07
CA ALA A 273 14.02 7.20 8.56
C ALA A 273 14.03 5.79 7.98
N SER A 274 12.88 5.12 7.92
CA SER A 274 12.75 3.77 7.36
C SER A 274 13.27 3.67 5.93
N VAL A 275 13.06 4.72 5.12
CA VAL A 275 13.57 4.80 3.74
C VAL A 275 15.06 5.11 3.72
N LEU A 276 15.52 6.09 4.53
CA LEU A 276 16.94 6.49 4.60
C LEU A 276 17.84 5.33 5.07
N ASP A 277 17.35 4.50 5.99
CA ASP A 277 18.08 3.33 6.52
C ASP A 277 18.27 2.22 5.48
N ARG A 278 17.46 2.23 4.41
CA ARG A 278 17.46 1.20 3.36
C ARG A 278 17.97 1.70 2.02
N LEU A 279 18.55 2.91 1.97
CA LEU A 279 19.16 3.42 0.73
C LEU A 279 20.33 2.56 0.28
N ALA A 280 20.44 2.38 -1.02
CA ALA A 280 21.63 1.82 -1.64
C ALA A 280 22.86 2.72 -1.41
N PRO A 281 24.08 2.20 -1.55
CA PRO A 281 25.30 3.01 -1.43
C PRO A 281 25.36 4.20 -2.39
N ASN A 282 24.73 4.11 -3.55
CA ASN A 282 24.63 5.20 -4.53
C ASN A 282 23.50 6.19 -4.24
N GLY A 283 22.55 5.87 -3.34
CA GLY A 283 21.42 6.72 -2.98
C GLY A 283 20.07 6.28 -3.53
N GLU A 284 19.98 5.15 -4.27
CA GLU A 284 18.70 4.59 -4.72
C GLU A 284 17.83 4.17 -3.54
N VAL A 285 16.51 4.34 -3.68
CA VAL A 285 15.53 3.94 -2.67
C VAL A 285 15.21 2.46 -2.83
N ALA A 286 15.21 1.71 -1.72
CA ALA A 286 14.75 0.34 -1.71
C ALA A 286 13.23 0.28 -1.93
N HIS A 287 12.80 -0.49 -2.93
CA HIS A 287 11.39 -0.74 -3.16
C HIS A 287 10.81 -1.67 -2.12
N GLU A 288 11.48 -2.79 -1.86
CA GLU A 288 11.04 -3.86 -0.98
C GLU A 288 12.20 -4.46 -0.20
N GLU A 289 11.92 -5.04 0.96
CA GLU A 289 12.89 -5.80 1.74
C GLU A 289 12.52 -7.29 1.83
N ASP A 290 13.52 -8.15 1.70
CA ASP A 290 13.43 -9.54 2.11
C ASP A 290 14.11 -9.70 3.46
N ILE A 291 13.36 -10.14 4.46
CA ILE A 291 13.80 -10.27 5.85
C ILE A 291 13.42 -11.65 6.42
N GLY A 292 13.85 -11.90 7.66
CA GLY A 292 13.52 -13.13 8.36
C GLY A 292 13.95 -14.37 7.56
N GLU A 293 13.16 -15.40 7.57
CA GLU A 293 13.49 -16.64 6.87
C GLU A 293 13.56 -16.51 5.35
N PHE A 294 12.83 -15.58 4.73
CA PHE A 294 12.94 -15.38 3.28
C PHE A 294 14.32 -14.86 2.88
N ALA A 295 14.92 -13.99 3.70
CA ALA A 295 16.30 -13.58 3.52
C ALA A 295 17.25 -14.77 3.66
N VAL A 296 17.03 -15.67 4.61
CA VAL A 296 17.83 -16.90 4.77
C VAL A 296 17.78 -17.77 3.51
N LEU A 297 16.56 -18.01 2.97
CA LEU A 297 16.35 -18.76 1.75
C LEU A 297 17.09 -18.15 0.54
N ARG A 298 16.99 -16.82 0.38
CA ARG A 298 17.67 -16.12 -0.72
C ARG A 298 19.19 -16.14 -0.55
N ASN A 299 19.70 -15.84 0.64
CA ASN A 299 21.12 -15.88 0.92
C ASN A 299 21.70 -17.28 0.69
N LEU A 300 20.98 -18.32 1.07
CA LEU A 300 21.36 -19.71 0.80
C LEU A 300 21.43 -20.02 -0.71
N ARG A 301 20.41 -19.64 -1.48
CA ARG A 301 20.37 -19.83 -2.96
C ARG A 301 21.47 -19.09 -3.68
N GLU A 302 21.86 -17.91 -3.18
CA GLU A 302 22.91 -17.07 -3.74
C GLU A 302 24.31 -17.40 -3.18
N GLY A 303 24.45 -18.49 -2.42
CA GLY A 303 25.73 -18.98 -1.91
C GLY A 303 26.33 -18.17 -0.75
N ARG A 304 25.56 -17.27 -0.11
CA ARG A 304 26.01 -16.47 1.04
C ARG A 304 25.84 -17.16 2.39
N GLY A 305 25.30 -18.39 2.39
CA GLY A 305 25.09 -19.18 3.59
C GLY A 305 23.72 -18.96 4.24
N ARG A 306 23.52 -19.61 5.41
CA ARG A 306 22.26 -19.53 6.20
C ARG A 306 22.26 -18.32 7.11
N VAL A 307 22.13 -17.14 6.54
CA VAL A 307 22.14 -15.87 7.28
C VAL A 307 20.87 -15.06 6.98
N ALA A 308 20.30 -14.41 8.00
CA ALA A 308 19.11 -13.58 7.89
C ALA A 308 19.40 -12.11 7.54
N THR A 309 20.58 -11.82 6.98
CA THR A 309 20.90 -10.46 6.53
C THR A 309 19.86 -9.97 5.53
N PRO A 310 19.20 -8.82 5.76
CA PRO A 310 18.19 -8.29 4.86
C PRO A 310 18.74 -8.09 3.43
N ILE A 311 17.87 -8.31 2.45
CA ILE A 311 18.15 -8.07 1.04
C ILE A 311 17.14 -7.04 0.56
N TYR A 312 17.62 -5.99 -0.11
CA TYR A 312 16.78 -4.90 -0.61
C TYR A 312 16.68 -4.95 -2.14
N ASP A 313 15.47 -4.72 -2.67
CA ASP A 313 15.26 -4.58 -4.11
C ASP A 313 15.31 -3.11 -4.51
N TYR A 314 16.21 -2.77 -5.43
CA TYR A 314 16.36 -1.45 -6.04
C TYR A 314 15.91 -1.45 -7.50
N GLY A 315 15.03 -2.37 -7.90
CA GLY A 315 14.62 -2.56 -9.30
C GLY A 315 13.64 -1.52 -9.81
N MET A 316 12.90 -0.84 -8.94
CA MET A 316 11.94 0.20 -9.33
C MET A 316 12.62 1.54 -9.58
N VAL A 317 11.93 2.45 -10.28
CA VAL A 317 12.45 3.78 -10.62
C VAL A 317 11.60 4.91 -10.04
N ASP A 318 10.37 4.65 -9.66
CA ASP A 318 9.46 5.65 -9.10
C ASP A 318 9.75 5.96 -7.61
N ASP A 319 10.15 4.97 -6.83
CA ASP A 319 10.55 5.12 -5.44
C ASP A 319 11.62 6.21 -5.26
N ASP A 320 12.58 6.23 -6.16
CA ASP A 320 13.72 7.15 -6.13
C ASP A 320 13.33 8.62 -6.13
N PHE A 321 12.19 8.96 -6.75
CA PHE A 321 11.71 10.33 -6.91
C PHE A 321 10.59 10.72 -5.93
N LEU A 322 10.21 9.86 -4.99
CA LEU A 322 9.16 10.14 -4.01
C LEU A 322 9.71 10.70 -2.68
N LEU A 323 10.96 10.39 -2.32
CA LEU A 323 11.54 10.80 -1.04
C LEU A 323 11.71 12.33 -0.93
N ALA A 324 12.29 12.98 -1.93
CA ALA A 324 12.54 14.41 -1.90
C ALA A 324 11.25 15.25 -1.75
N PRO A 325 10.13 14.97 -2.50
CA PRO A 325 8.85 15.65 -2.29
C PRO A 325 8.29 15.47 -0.86
N LEU A 326 8.37 14.27 -0.27
CA LEU A 326 7.93 14.05 1.11
C LEU A 326 8.75 14.86 2.10
N VAL A 327 10.09 14.81 1.99
CA VAL A 327 10.99 15.53 2.89
C VAL A 327 10.80 17.04 2.79
N ALA A 328 10.70 17.58 1.57
CA ALA A 328 10.42 19.01 1.37
C ALA A 328 9.06 19.39 1.99
N ARG A 329 8.05 18.55 1.84
CA ARG A 329 6.71 18.78 2.39
C ARG A 329 6.72 18.96 3.91
N TRP A 330 7.39 18.09 4.67
CA TRP A 330 7.35 18.19 6.11
C TRP A 330 8.49 19.03 6.71
N MET A 331 9.69 19.09 6.08
CA MET A 331 10.80 19.89 6.61
C MET A 331 10.73 21.38 6.23
N LEU A 332 10.12 21.72 5.09
CA LEU A 332 10.08 23.10 4.60
C LEU A 332 8.68 23.73 4.66
N ASP A 333 7.60 22.95 4.43
CA ASP A 333 6.26 23.50 4.31
C ASP A 333 5.45 23.38 5.62
N ASP A 334 5.81 22.47 6.55
CA ASP A 334 5.19 22.32 7.86
C ASP A 334 6.06 22.98 8.95
N GLU A 335 5.49 23.93 9.70
CA GLU A 335 6.20 24.62 10.78
C GLU A 335 6.69 23.65 11.88
N ARG A 336 5.87 22.65 12.23
CA ARG A 336 6.21 21.61 13.21
C ARG A 336 7.42 20.80 12.73
N GLY A 337 7.45 20.46 11.46
CA GLY A 337 8.53 19.71 10.83
C GLY A 337 9.81 20.53 10.72
N ARG A 338 9.70 21.81 10.33
CA ARG A 338 10.84 22.75 10.28
C ARG A 338 11.60 22.83 11.61
N ALA A 339 10.87 22.90 12.72
CA ALA A 339 11.46 22.95 14.06
C ALA A 339 12.21 21.67 14.43
N ARG A 340 11.84 20.52 13.86
CA ARG A 340 12.42 19.20 14.18
C ARG A 340 13.50 18.75 13.18
N ALA A 341 13.51 19.31 11.98
CA ALA A 341 14.39 18.93 10.89
C ALA A 341 15.90 18.88 11.29
N PRO A 342 16.49 19.89 11.95
CA PRO A 342 17.90 19.84 12.32
C PRO A 342 18.23 18.65 13.23
N ARG A 343 17.37 18.36 14.22
CA ARG A 343 17.58 17.22 15.13
C ARG A 343 17.43 15.89 14.38
N PHE A 344 16.44 15.78 13.50
CA PHE A 344 16.23 14.57 12.70
C PHE A 344 17.45 14.30 11.80
N LEU A 345 17.93 15.29 11.07
CA LEU A 345 19.05 15.18 10.13
C LEU A 345 20.36 14.81 10.84
N ALA A 346 20.59 15.33 12.05
CA ALA A 346 21.72 14.95 12.90
C ALA A 346 21.59 13.54 13.49
N GLY A 347 20.37 12.98 13.53
CA GLY A 347 20.08 11.62 13.98
C GLY A 347 20.78 10.57 13.11
N ARG A 348 20.92 9.35 13.66
CA ARG A 348 21.56 8.24 12.98
C ARG A 348 20.58 7.10 12.77
N GLY A 349 20.60 6.53 11.59
CA GLY A 349 19.86 5.34 11.24
C GLY A 349 20.44 4.05 11.83
N ALA A 350 19.81 2.94 11.52
CA ALA A 350 20.23 1.61 11.94
C ALA A 350 21.66 1.26 11.44
N ASN A 351 22.05 1.76 10.27
CA ASN A 351 23.37 1.64 9.68
C ASN A 351 24.42 2.60 10.28
N ARG A 352 24.04 3.40 11.31
CA ARG A 352 24.85 4.44 11.97
C ARG A 352 25.21 5.64 11.10
N GLU A 353 24.75 5.72 9.87
CA GLU A 353 24.88 6.91 9.03
C GLU A 353 23.95 8.03 9.55
N ARG A 354 24.36 9.30 9.42
CA ARG A 354 23.48 10.44 9.74
C ARG A 354 22.37 10.52 8.68
N HIS A 355 21.11 10.76 9.08
CA HIS A 355 19.99 10.91 8.16
C HIS A 355 20.25 12.03 7.14
N GLY A 356 20.87 13.13 7.56
CA GLY A 356 21.27 14.23 6.64
C GLY A 356 22.24 13.79 5.55
N ALA A 357 23.23 12.95 5.88
CA ALA A 357 24.19 12.44 4.89
C ALA A 357 23.53 11.45 3.91
N ALA A 358 22.68 10.56 4.43
CA ALA A 358 21.90 9.63 3.59
C ALA A 358 20.98 10.40 2.63
N LEU A 359 20.26 11.43 3.12
CA LEU A 359 19.41 12.28 2.30
C LEU A 359 20.22 13.05 1.24
N ALA A 360 21.36 13.63 1.62
CA ALA A 360 22.24 14.34 0.69
C ALA A 360 22.69 13.45 -0.48
N ARG A 361 23.01 12.19 -0.18
CA ARG A 361 23.39 11.17 -1.18
C ARG A 361 22.23 10.86 -2.13
N ASN A 362 21.00 10.65 -1.64
CA ASN A 362 19.82 10.44 -2.47
C ASN A 362 19.52 11.65 -3.36
N LEU A 363 19.55 12.88 -2.80
CA LEU A 363 19.29 14.10 -3.56
C LEU A 363 20.32 14.30 -4.70
N ALA A 364 21.60 14.07 -4.45
CA ALA A 364 22.62 14.15 -5.50
C ALA A 364 22.38 13.08 -6.58
N TRP A 365 22.10 11.85 -6.17
CA TRP A 365 21.84 10.74 -7.08
C TRP A 365 20.64 11.02 -7.99
N LEU A 366 19.49 11.48 -7.46
CA LEU A 366 18.30 11.76 -8.27
C LEU A 366 18.53 12.89 -9.29
N VAL A 367 19.30 13.94 -8.92
CA VAL A 367 19.62 15.03 -9.84
C VAL A 367 20.51 14.52 -10.97
N GLU A 368 21.49 13.66 -10.68
CA GLU A 368 22.33 13.06 -11.71
C GLU A 368 21.57 12.08 -12.61
N ARG A 369 20.68 11.28 -12.04
CA ARG A 369 19.81 10.35 -12.78
C ARG A 369 18.91 11.06 -13.80
N ALA A 370 18.48 12.29 -13.50
CA ALA A 370 17.66 13.12 -14.35
C ALA A 370 18.46 13.95 -15.39
N ALA A 371 19.78 13.90 -15.39
CA ALA A 371 20.65 14.75 -16.18
C ALA A 371 20.46 14.56 -17.69
N ALA A 372 20.45 13.33 -18.17
CA ALA A 372 20.44 13.01 -19.58
C ALA A 372 19.29 13.69 -20.35
N PHE A 373 18.07 13.65 -19.80
CA PHE A 373 16.93 14.31 -20.43
C PHE A 373 17.01 15.83 -20.28
N ALA A 374 17.49 16.35 -19.16
CA ALA A 374 17.61 17.78 -18.97
C ALA A 374 18.60 18.42 -19.95
N ASP A 375 19.70 17.70 -20.24
CA ASP A 375 20.75 18.16 -21.17
C ASP A 375 20.32 17.98 -22.64
N ASP A 376 19.53 16.95 -22.99
CA ASP A 376 19.01 16.66 -24.32
C ASP A 376 17.58 16.07 -24.24
N PRO A 377 16.52 16.91 -24.32
CA PRO A 377 15.14 16.51 -24.04
C PRO A 377 14.49 15.73 -25.17
N ARG A 378 14.81 14.44 -25.27
CA ARG A 378 14.22 13.47 -26.18
C ARG A 378 13.81 12.18 -25.47
N ALA A 379 12.89 11.42 -26.05
CA ALA A 379 12.29 10.22 -25.44
C ALA A 379 13.31 9.20 -24.93
N SER A 380 14.40 8.96 -25.70
CA SER A 380 15.44 8.00 -25.31
C SER A 380 16.22 8.36 -24.04
N ASN A 381 16.15 9.61 -23.60
CA ASN A 381 16.84 10.13 -22.42
C ASN A 381 15.92 10.26 -21.19
N LEU A 382 14.63 9.89 -21.31
CA LEU A 382 13.70 9.77 -20.20
C LEU A 382 14.17 8.70 -19.19
N VAL A 383 13.67 8.76 -17.97
CA VAL A 383 13.87 7.71 -16.97
C VAL A 383 13.03 6.51 -17.38
N GLY A 384 13.71 5.47 -17.86
CA GLY A 384 13.08 4.21 -18.27
C GLY A 384 13.21 3.12 -17.21
N ILE A 385 12.39 2.07 -17.36
CA ILE A 385 12.52 0.83 -16.61
C ILE A 385 13.97 0.33 -16.71
N LYS A 386 14.54 -0.13 -15.60
CA LYS A 386 15.92 -0.63 -15.50
C LYS A 386 16.13 -1.83 -16.43
N SER A 387 17.32 -1.92 -17.02
CA SER A 387 17.67 -3.03 -17.93
C SER A 387 17.47 -4.39 -17.25
N GLY A 388 16.87 -5.34 -17.97
CA GLY A 388 16.56 -6.68 -17.46
C GLY A 388 15.33 -6.77 -16.55
N ARG A 389 14.61 -5.66 -16.31
CA ARG A 389 13.34 -5.65 -15.59
C ARG A 389 12.17 -5.47 -16.55
N MET A 390 11.04 -6.08 -16.22
CA MET A 390 9.76 -5.91 -16.95
C MET A 390 8.88 -4.82 -16.33
N THR A 391 9.14 -4.47 -15.07
CA THR A 391 8.38 -3.49 -14.29
C THR A 391 9.33 -2.49 -13.65
N GLY A 392 8.85 -1.30 -13.32
CA GLY A 392 9.72 -0.26 -12.77
C GLY A 392 8.98 0.90 -12.08
N ASN A 393 7.64 0.86 -12.00
CA ASN A 393 6.82 1.83 -11.30
C ASN A 393 5.62 1.15 -10.62
N TRP A 394 4.70 1.91 -10.05
CA TRP A 394 3.56 1.39 -9.31
C TRP A 394 2.67 0.43 -10.12
N ARG A 395 2.74 0.48 -11.46
CA ARG A 395 2.07 -0.47 -12.36
C ARG A 395 2.95 -1.70 -12.59
N ASP A 396 3.26 -2.39 -11.52
CA ASP A 396 4.28 -3.46 -11.44
C ASP A 396 3.81 -4.86 -11.87
N SER A 397 2.74 -4.96 -12.66
CA SER A 397 2.41 -6.17 -13.42
C SER A 397 3.04 -6.14 -14.81
N GLU A 398 3.24 -7.32 -15.43
CA GLU A 398 3.88 -7.48 -16.73
C GLU A 398 3.27 -6.58 -17.83
N GLN A 399 1.92 -6.41 -17.79
CA GLN A 399 1.19 -5.59 -18.75
C GLN A 399 0.93 -4.17 -18.26
N GLY A 400 1.30 -3.84 -17.02
CA GLY A 400 0.89 -2.60 -16.32
C GLY A 400 1.18 -1.31 -17.07
N LEU A 401 2.25 -1.27 -17.85
CA LEU A 401 2.62 -0.16 -18.75
C LEU A 401 2.29 -0.40 -20.23
N GLY A 402 1.51 -1.45 -20.57
CA GLY A 402 1.21 -1.80 -21.96
C GLY A 402 2.47 -2.14 -22.76
N LYS A 403 3.48 -2.73 -22.11
CA LYS A 403 4.82 -3.02 -22.63
C LYS A 403 5.64 -1.76 -22.98
N GLY A 404 5.26 -0.59 -22.42
CA GLY A 404 6.03 0.62 -22.53
C GLY A 404 7.25 0.62 -21.60
N ARG A 405 8.27 1.40 -21.97
CA ARG A 405 9.51 1.55 -21.19
C ARG A 405 9.54 2.78 -20.30
N TYR A 406 8.95 3.87 -20.77
CA TYR A 406 8.98 5.16 -20.09
C TYR A 406 7.60 5.48 -19.54
N ALA A 407 7.44 5.37 -18.24
CA ALA A 407 6.17 5.59 -17.55
C ALA A 407 5.82 7.08 -17.48
N TYR A 408 4.54 7.42 -17.64
CA TYR A 408 4.04 8.78 -17.56
C TYR A 408 4.24 9.41 -16.18
N ASP A 409 3.79 8.72 -15.13
CA ASP A 409 3.88 9.18 -13.74
C ASP A 409 5.30 9.56 -13.35
N VAL A 410 6.28 8.70 -13.66
CA VAL A 410 7.70 8.93 -13.37
C VAL A 410 8.17 10.18 -14.08
N ASN A 411 7.98 10.27 -15.41
CA ASN A 411 8.65 11.27 -16.23
C ASN A 411 7.94 12.64 -16.25
N VAL A 412 6.61 12.66 -16.08
CA VAL A 412 5.83 13.91 -16.17
C VAL A 412 5.51 14.50 -14.80
N ALA A 413 5.55 13.66 -13.75
CA ALA A 413 5.18 14.11 -12.41
C ALA A 413 6.32 13.94 -11.38
N LEU A 414 6.83 12.71 -11.20
CA LEU A 414 7.74 12.40 -10.09
C LEU A 414 9.11 13.07 -10.27
N VAL A 415 9.75 12.90 -11.43
CA VAL A 415 11.09 13.48 -11.69
C VAL A 415 11.09 15.00 -11.55
N PRO A 416 10.22 15.79 -12.23
CA PRO A 416 10.25 17.25 -12.08
C PRO A 416 9.92 17.69 -10.66
N ALA A 417 9.03 17.00 -9.94
CA ALA A 417 8.72 17.30 -8.55
C ALA A 417 9.90 17.01 -7.60
N ALA A 418 10.60 15.90 -7.80
CA ALA A 418 11.77 15.54 -7.00
C ALA A 418 12.92 16.54 -7.21
N LEU A 419 13.16 16.95 -8.46
CA LEU A 419 14.17 17.96 -8.78
C LEU A 419 13.85 19.32 -8.16
N ALA A 420 12.60 19.76 -8.23
CA ALA A 420 12.15 20.98 -7.58
C ALA A 420 12.28 20.94 -6.05
N ALA A 421 11.95 19.78 -5.46
CA ALA A 421 12.12 19.55 -4.03
C ALA A 421 13.59 19.53 -3.62
N ALA A 422 14.47 18.88 -4.41
CA ALA A 422 15.91 18.85 -4.17
C ALA A 422 16.53 20.27 -4.22
N ALA A 423 16.12 21.10 -5.19
CA ALA A 423 16.55 22.48 -5.28
C ALA A 423 16.18 23.27 -4.00
N ARG A 424 14.91 23.19 -3.57
CA ARG A 424 14.41 23.85 -2.35
C ARG A 424 15.12 23.39 -1.10
N LEU A 425 15.38 22.08 -0.96
CA LEU A 425 16.12 21.50 0.17
C LEU A 425 17.58 21.98 0.19
N ALA A 426 18.23 22.05 -0.97
CA ALA A 426 19.59 22.58 -1.09
C ALA A 426 19.68 24.09 -0.75
N GLU A 427 18.69 24.88 -1.22
CA GLU A 427 18.62 26.32 -0.95
C GLU A 427 18.23 26.66 0.50
N SER A 428 17.64 25.73 1.24
CA SER A 428 17.16 25.97 2.61
C SER A 428 18.27 26.12 3.65
N GLY A 429 19.49 25.68 3.35
CA GLY A 429 20.62 25.63 4.28
C GLY A 429 20.57 24.46 5.28
N LEU A 430 19.47 23.70 5.37
CA LEU A 430 19.31 22.59 6.33
C LEU A 430 20.32 21.46 6.12
N LEU A 431 20.83 21.30 4.91
CA LEU A 431 21.73 20.20 4.53
C LEU A 431 23.16 20.64 4.28
N ASP A 432 23.55 21.88 4.56
CA ASP A 432 24.86 22.44 4.23
C ASP A 432 26.03 21.67 4.84
N GLU A 433 25.89 21.17 6.04
CA GLU A 433 26.95 20.38 6.71
C GLU A 433 27.08 18.94 6.18
N TYR A 434 26.07 18.46 5.41
CA TYR A 434 26.03 17.08 4.92
C TYR A 434 26.47 16.95 3.46
N PHE A 435 26.53 18.05 2.70
CA PHE A 435 26.96 18.03 1.31
C PHE A 435 28.50 18.09 1.17
N ASP A 436 29.06 17.19 0.39
CA ASP A 436 30.39 17.35 -0.13
C ASP A 436 30.43 18.34 -1.31
N VAL A 437 31.63 18.60 -1.88
CA VAL A 437 31.82 19.57 -2.97
C VAL A 437 31.14 19.13 -4.26
N GLU A 438 31.13 17.84 -4.57
CA GLU A 438 30.54 17.30 -5.78
C GLU A 438 29.01 17.31 -5.70
N GLN A 439 28.45 16.90 -4.58
CA GLN A 439 27.01 16.97 -4.31
C GLN A 439 26.47 18.38 -4.40
N ARG A 440 27.19 19.40 -3.84
CA ARG A 440 26.81 20.81 -3.99
C ARG A 440 26.76 21.24 -5.44
N ARG A 441 27.76 20.84 -6.26
CA ARG A 441 27.80 21.15 -7.69
C ARG A 441 26.63 20.52 -8.45
N THR A 442 26.33 19.27 -8.17
CA THR A 442 25.20 18.54 -8.77
C THR A 442 23.87 19.18 -8.40
N LEU A 443 23.64 19.47 -7.12
CA LEU A 443 22.40 20.06 -6.62
C LEU A 443 22.17 21.51 -7.10
N ALA A 444 23.22 22.27 -7.37
CA ALA A 444 23.09 23.61 -7.96
C ALA A 444 22.37 23.62 -9.31
N ARG A 445 22.32 22.49 -10.01
CA ARG A 445 21.60 22.33 -11.30
C ARG A 445 20.17 21.84 -11.15
N ALA A 446 19.73 21.47 -9.94
CA ALA A 446 18.42 20.83 -9.73
C ALA A 446 17.24 21.69 -10.21
N GLY A 447 17.26 22.99 -9.90
CA GLY A 447 16.19 23.93 -10.30
C GLY A 447 16.08 24.12 -11.83
N GLU A 448 17.21 24.28 -12.52
CA GLU A 448 17.26 24.35 -13.99
C GLU A 448 16.71 23.05 -14.62
N ARG A 449 17.20 21.90 -14.15
CA ARG A 449 16.75 20.60 -14.62
C ARG A 449 15.26 20.38 -14.38
N ALA A 450 14.72 20.81 -13.22
CA ALA A 450 13.29 20.74 -12.92
C ALA A 450 12.46 21.49 -13.97
N GLN A 451 12.89 22.69 -14.39
CA GLN A 451 12.19 23.50 -15.40
C GLN A 451 12.19 22.82 -16.77
N VAL A 452 13.32 22.23 -17.19
CA VAL A 452 13.41 21.49 -18.46
C VAL A 452 12.45 20.29 -18.42
N TRP A 453 12.48 19.47 -17.37
CA TRP A 453 11.58 18.34 -17.22
C TRP A 453 10.10 18.76 -17.23
N ALA A 454 9.72 19.74 -16.45
CA ALA A 454 8.34 20.23 -16.35
C ALA A 454 7.79 20.73 -17.69
N SER A 455 8.64 21.36 -18.52
CA SER A 455 8.22 21.93 -19.82
C SER A 455 8.34 20.96 -21.00
N ARG A 456 9.27 20.00 -20.97
CA ARG A 456 9.63 19.19 -22.15
C ARG A 456 9.16 17.74 -22.08
N ALA A 457 8.89 17.16 -20.90
CA ALA A 457 8.51 15.76 -20.79
C ALA A 457 7.06 15.52 -21.22
N SER A 458 6.09 16.30 -20.70
CA SER A 458 4.66 16.11 -20.99
C SER A 458 4.30 16.08 -22.47
N PRO A 459 4.84 16.95 -23.35
CA PRO A 459 4.52 16.90 -24.78
C PRO A 459 4.85 15.58 -25.48
N LEU A 460 5.82 14.80 -24.98
CA LEU A 460 6.19 13.50 -25.57
C LEU A 460 5.07 12.44 -25.37
N PHE A 461 4.27 12.60 -24.33
CA PHE A 461 3.16 11.68 -24.03
C PHE A 461 1.83 12.14 -24.63
N ALA A 462 1.77 13.28 -25.31
CA ALA A 462 0.52 13.80 -25.85
C ALA A 462 -0.03 12.92 -26.97
N VAL A 463 -1.33 12.60 -26.90
CA VAL A 463 -2.06 11.83 -27.90
C VAL A 463 -3.32 12.62 -28.31
N ASP A 464 -3.48 12.82 -29.60
CA ASP A 464 -4.64 13.45 -30.21
C ASP A 464 -5.30 12.46 -31.20
N VAL A 465 -6.50 11.99 -30.86
CA VAL A 465 -7.27 11.06 -31.70
C VAL A 465 -8.38 11.83 -32.42
N PRO A 466 -8.48 11.75 -33.77
CA PRO A 466 -9.59 12.38 -34.48
C PRO A 466 -10.96 11.95 -33.93
N ALA A 467 -11.87 12.89 -33.70
CA ALA A 467 -13.13 12.63 -33.00
C ALA A 467 -13.97 11.53 -33.63
N ALA A 468 -13.98 11.42 -34.97
CA ALA A 468 -14.68 10.35 -35.67
C ALA A 468 -14.13 8.96 -35.32
N ARG A 469 -12.80 8.83 -35.23
CA ARG A 469 -12.12 7.60 -34.79
C ARG A 469 -12.43 7.32 -33.33
N ALA A 470 -12.27 8.30 -32.43
CA ALA A 470 -12.55 8.13 -31.02
C ALA A 470 -13.99 7.66 -30.77
N ARG A 471 -14.99 8.23 -31.47
CA ARG A 471 -16.39 7.79 -31.37
C ARG A 471 -16.61 6.34 -31.80
N ARG A 472 -15.95 5.92 -32.90
CA ARG A 472 -16.04 4.51 -33.38
C ARG A 472 -15.39 3.54 -32.37
N ASP A 473 -14.17 3.85 -31.92
CA ASP A 473 -13.38 2.99 -31.04
C ASP A 473 -14.05 2.86 -29.67
N ILE A 474 -14.55 3.95 -29.09
CA ILE A 474 -15.33 3.96 -27.84
C ILE A 474 -16.64 3.17 -27.98
N ALA A 475 -17.34 3.29 -29.12
CA ALA A 475 -18.57 2.52 -29.35
C ALA A 475 -18.30 1.02 -29.50
N ALA A 476 -17.22 0.65 -30.18
CA ALA A 476 -16.78 -0.74 -30.31
C ALA A 476 -16.39 -1.33 -28.95
N TYR A 477 -15.62 -0.60 -28.15
CA TYR A 477 -15.19 -1.03 -26.82
C TYR A 477 -16.36 -1.12 -25.82
N ALA A 478 -17.33 -0.20 -25.90
CA ALA A 478 -18.58 -0.32 -25.12
C ALA A 478 -19.34 -1.61 -25.40
N LYS A 479 -19.41 -2.03 -26.69
CA LYS A 479 -20.02 -3.30 -27.09
C LYS A 479 -19.22 -4.50 -26.59
N GLU A 480 -17.89 -4.44 -26.68
CA GLU A 480 -16.98 -5.49 -26.24
C GLU A 480 -17.09 -5.73 -24.72
N THR A 481 -17.17 -4.66 -23.93
CA THR A 481 -17.29 -4.71 -22.47
C THR A 481 -18.72 -4.89 -21.95
N GLY A 482 -19.73 -4.84 -22.85
CA GLY A 482 -21.15 -4.99 -22.50
C GLY A 482 -21.74 -3.78 -21.76
N VAL A 483 -21.10 -2.59 -21.80
CA VAL A 483 -21.58 -1.38 -21.12
C VAL A 483 -22.36 -0.46 -22.06
N ASP A 484 -23.25 0.40 -21.49
CA ASP A 484 -23.97 1.42 -22.28
C ASP A 484 -23.02 2.56 -22.70
N GLY A 485 -22.60 2.56 -23.95
CA GLY A 485 -21.78 3.62 -24.53
C GLY A 485 -22.51 4.94 -24.80
N GLY A 486 -23.81 5.06 -24.56
CA GLY A 486 -24.60 6.25 -24.91
C GLY A 486 -24.16 7.50 -24.15
N ARG A 487 -24.00 7.41 -22.83
CA ARG A 487 -23.51 8.51 -21.98
C ARG A 487 -22.07 8.89 -22.35
N ALA A 488 -21.22 7.90 -22.55
CA ALA A 488 -19.82 8.11 -22.97
C ALA A 488 -19.72 8.85 -24.30
N ARG A 489 -20.49 8.44 -25.31
CA ARG A 489 -20.49 9.12 -26.63
C ARG A 489 -21.02 10.56 -26.57
N ARG A 490 -22.07 10.82 -25.78
CA ARG A 490 -22.57 12.19 -25.57
C ARG A 490 -21.52 13.10 -24.91
N SER A 491 -20.70 12.57 -24.01
CA SER A 491 -19.65 13.36 -23.33
C SER A 491 -18.54 13.86 -24.26
N LEU A 492 -18.43 13.31 -25.49
CA LEU A 492 -17.46 13.77 -26.48
C LEU A 492 -17.88 15.12 -27.14
N GLY A 493 -19.15 15.49 -27.04
CA GLY A 493 -19.64 16.76 -27.59
C GLY A 493 -19.32 16.95 -29.08
N ASN A 494 -19.05 18.17 -29.49
CA ASN A 494 -18.71 18.55 -30.86
C ASN A 494 -17.18 18.72 -31.08
N ASN A 495 -16.35 18.16 -30.20
CA ASN A 495 -14.90 18.25 -30.31
C ASN A 495 -14.40 17.64 -31.63
N THR A 496 -13.36 18.24 -32.20
CA THR A 496 -12.70 17.77 -33.43
C THR A 496 -11.68 16.65 -33.14
N ALA A 497 -11.14 16.62 -31.92
CA ALA A 497 -10.22 15.60 -31.46
C ALA A 497 -10.50 15.20 -30.01
N PHE A 498 -10.07 14.00 -29.66
CA PHE A 498 -9.97 13.50 -28.29
C PHE A 498 -8.51 13.56 -27.85
N ALA A 499 -8.20 14.48 -26.95
CA ALA A 499 -6.84 14.74 -26.50
C ALA A 499 -6.62 14.21 -25.07
N PHE A 500 -5.51 13.47 -24.85
CA PHE A 500 -5.10 12.95 -23.54
C PHE A 500 -3.58 12.69 -23.51
N HIS A 501 -3.05 12.22 -22.37
CA HIS A 501 -1.68 11.75 -22.30
C HIS A 501 -1.64 10.21 -22.29
N ALA A 502 -0.67 9.63 -22.97
CA ALA A 502 -0.44 8.19 -23.02
C ALA A 502 0.10 7.68 -21.68
N LEU A 503 -0.23 6.44 -21.34
CA LEU A 503 0.23 5.73 -20.15
C LEU A 503 1.76 5.62 -20.07
N SER A 504 2.38 5.39 -21.22
CA SER A 504 3.83 5.18 -21.34
C SER A 504 4.29 5.44 -22.78
N LEU A 505 5.60 5.45 -22.98
CA LEU A 505 6.21 5.37 -24.31
C LEU A 505 6.97 4.05 -24.47
N ASP A 506 6.99 3.49 -25.69
CA ASP A 506 7.81 2.33 -26.01
C ASP A 506 9.30 2.69 -26.15
N ASP A 507 10.16 1.70 -26.46
CA ASP A 507 11.61 1.89 -26.64
C ASP A 507 11.96 2.89 -27.75
N SER A 508 11.07 3.09 -28.71
CA SER A 508 11.24 4.05 -29.82
C SER A 508 10.66 5.43 -29.50
N GLY A 509 10.09 5.62 -28.31
CA GLY A 509 9.45 6.86 -27.89
C GLY A 509 8.02 7.03 -28.43
N ARG A 510 7.38 5.99 -28.95
CA ARG A 510 5.99 6.05 -29.43
C ARG A 510 5.01 5.91 -28.25
N PRO A 511 3.95 6.76 -28.18
CA PRO A 511 2.96 6.66 -27.13
C PRO A 511 2.16 5.34 -27.15
N ILE A 512 1.97 4.74 -25.96
CA ILE A 512 1.03 3.66 -25.70
C ILE A 512 -0.31 4.30 -25.32
N PRO A 513 -1.31 4.32 -26.23
CA PRO A 513 -2.47 5.20 -26.13
C PRO A 513 -3.56 4.65 -25.19
N ILE A 514 -3.20 4.40 -23.94
CA ILE A 514 -4.12 4.01 -22.86
C ILE A 514 -4.35 5.24 -21.99
N LEU A 515 -5.63 5.58 -21.78
CA LEU A 515 -6.03 6.61 -20.81
C LEU A 515 -5.88 6.04 -19.40
N HIS A 516 -5.35 6.84 -18.47
CA HIS A 516 -4.94 6.36 -17.15
C HIS A 516 -5.17 7.38 -16.02
N SER A 517 -5.16 6.89 -14.77
CA SER A 517 -5.36 7.71 -13.55
C SER A 517 -4.09 8.44 -13.08
N ASP A 518 -2.92 8.18 -13.65
CA ASP A 518 -1.62 8.69 -13.19
C ASP A 518 -1.49 10.22 -13.30
N GLU A 519 -2.43 10.87 -13.99
CA GLU A 519 -2.61 12.32 -13.93
C GLU A 519 -2.79 12.83 -12.48
N GLY A 520 -3.26 11.98 -11.56
CA GLY A 520 -3.33 12.29 -10.15
C GLY A 520 -1.99 12.69 -9.54
N PHE A 521 -0.89 12.02 -9.92
CA PHE A 521 0.46 12.40 -9.51
C PHE A 521 0.83 13.79 -10.00
N ARG A 522 0.56 14.08 -11.27
CA ARG A 522 0.85 15.40 -11.86
C ARG A 522 0.09 16.50 -11.14
N LEU A 523 -1.20 16.30 -10.87
CA LEU A 523 -2.04 17.28 -10.18
C LEU A 523 -1.61 17.48 -8.71
N LEU A 524 -1.14 16.41 -8.04
CA LEU A 524 -0.67 16.52 -6.66
C LEU A 524 0.72 17.17 -6.55
N LEU A 525 1.64 16.84 -7.45
CA LEU A 525 3.06 17.13 -7.27
C LEU A 525 3.54 18.34 -8.07
N THR A 526 2.83 18.72 -9.16
CA THR A 526 3.25 19.80 -10.07
C THR A 526 2.16 20.87 -10.24
N GLU A 527 2.46 21.90 -11.01
CA GLU A 527 1.53 22.97 -11.37
C GLU A 527 1.40 23.06 -12.89
N PRO A 528 0.61 22.14 -13.52
CA PRO A 528 0.47 22.14 -14.97
C PRO A 528 -0.18 23.43 -15.48
N ALA A 529 0.21 23.82 -16.70
CA ALA A 529 -0.42 24.96 -17.37
C ALA A 529 -1.95 24.72 -17.54
N PRO A 530 -2.78 25.78 -17.59
CA PRO A 530 -4.23 25.63 -17.69
C PRO A 530 -4.70 24.79 -18.88
N ALA A 531 -3.99 24.80 -20.01
CA ALA A 531 -4.32 23.98 -21.18
C ALA A 531 -4.10 22.48 -20.92
N ASP A 532 -2.99 22.11 -20.27
CA ASP A 532 -2.69 20.73 -19.88
C ASP A 532 -3.65 20.23 -18.80
N LEU A 533 -3.97 21.09 -17.83
CA LEU A 533 -4.95 20.78 -16.79
C LEU A 533 -6.33 20.50 -17.41
N SER A 534 -6.73 21.29 -18.41
CA SER A 534 -7.97 21.06 -19.16
C SER A 534 -7.94 19.73 -19.92
N ARG A 535 -6.83 19.40 -20.60
CA ARG A 535 -6.63 18.13 -21.32
C ARG A 535 -6.82 16.95 -20.36
N CYS A 536 -6.12 16.97 -19.24
CA CYS A 536 -6.19 15.96 -18.19
C CYS A 536 -7.62 15.75 -17.68
N LEU A 537 -8.24 16.81 -17.11
CA LEU A 537 -9.58 16.72 -16.52
C LEU A 537 -10.64 16.26 -17.52
N THR A 538 -10.60 16.84 -18.74
CA THR A 538 -11.56 16.49 -19.79
C THR A 538 -11.45 15.03 -20.21
N ALA A 539 -10.26 14.46 -20.19
CA ALA A 539 -10.06 13.05 -20.55
C ALA A 539 -10.52 12.09 -19.44
N ILE A 540 -9.99 12.24 -18.23
CA ILE A 540 -10.17 11.27 -17.15
C ILE A 540 -11.57 11.32 -16.52
N MET A 541 -12.21 12.49 -16.41
CA MET A 541 -13.51 12.64 -15.73
C MET A 541 -14.72 12.31 -16.61
N ARG A 542 -14.53 11.91 -17.87
CA ARG A 542 -15.63 11.40 -18.69
C ARG A 542 -16.12 10.06 -18.18
N PRO A 543 -17.43 9.76 -18.39
CA PRO A 543 -17.96 8.42 -18.14
C PRO A 543 -17.21 7.35 -18.95
N PHE A 544 -16.91 6.22 -18.33
CA PHE A 544 -16.39 5.04 -19.03
C PHE A 544 -17.43 4.55 -20.08
N PRO A 545 -17.01 4.12 -21.29
CA PRO A 545 -15.63 3.95 -21.75
C PRO A 545 -15.00 5.14 -22.53
N ALA A 546 -15.53 6.36 -22.39
CA ALA A 546 -14.88 7.54 -22.97
C ALA A 546 -13.82 8.13 -22.03
N GLY A 547 -13.94 7.91 -20.72
CA GLY A 547 -13.02 8.33 -19.67
C GLY A 547 -12.81 7.20 -18.66
N LEU A 548 -12.54 7.58 -17.41
CA LEU A 548 -12.26 6.63 -16.33
C LEU A 548 -13.40 6.53 -15.30
N LEU A 549 -14.39 7.44 -15.34
CA LEU A 549 -15.38 7.56 -14.28
C LEU A 549 -16.49 6.53 -14.44
N THR A 550 -16.75 5.75 -13.39
CA THR A 550 -17.87 4.81 -13.26
C THR A 550 -18.74 5.15 -12.04
N ASP A 551 -19.86 4.45 -11.85
CA ASP A 551 -20.68 4.61 -10.64
C ASP A 551 -20.05 3.98 -9.38
N VAL A 552 -19.00 3.15 -9.56
CA VAL A 552 -18.34 2.38 -8.49
C VAL A 552 -16.89 2.80 -8.25
N GLY A 553 -16.44 3.86 -8.91
CA GLY A 553 -15.09 4.41 -8.73
C GLY A 553 -14.46 4.89 -10.03
N LEU A 554 -13.26 5.45 -9.91
CA LEU A 554 -12.40 5.86 -11.00
C LEU A 554 -11.51 4.68 -11.42
N LEU A 555 -11.61 4.24 -12.67
CA LEU A 555 -10.76 3.20 -13.22
C LEU A 555 -9.31 3.69 -13.37
N VAL A 556 -8.33 2.79 -13.18
CA VAL A 556 -6.92 3.16 -13.33
C VAL A 556 -6.42 3.15 -14.76
N ALA A 557 -7.11 2.43 -15.66
CA ALA A 557 -6.78 2.38 -17.08
C ALA A 557 -8.02 2.24 -17.95
N ASN A 558 -7.94 2.73 -19.19
CA ASN A 558 -8.98 2.57 -20.20
C ASN A 558 -8.32 2.42 -21.60
N PRO A 559 -8.32 1.21 -22.17
CA PRO A 559 -7.71 0.93 -23.46
C PRO A 559 -8.65 1.17 -24.65
N ALA A 560 -9.78 1.86 -24.51
CA ALA A 560 -10.78 2.04 -25.58
C ALA A 560 -10.18 2.57 -26.90
N LEU A 561 -9.16 3.43 -26.80
CA LEU A 561 -8.47 4.06 -27.95
C LEU A 561 -7.21 3.30 -28.41
N ALA A 562 -6.86 2.22 -27.71
CA ALA A 562 -5.74 1.34 -28.05
C ALA A 562 -6.15 0.23 -29.02
N GLY A 563 -5.14 -0.47 -29.54
CA GLY A 563 -5.37 -1.64 -30.43
C GLY A 563 -5.95 -2.86 -29.68
N PRO A 564 -6.44 -3.87 -30.45
CA PRO A 564 -7.08 -5.05 -29.87
C PRO A 564 -6.22 -5.81 -28.85
N ASP A 565 -4.91 -5.87 -29.05
CA ASP A 565 -3.98 -6.59 -28.17
C ASP A 565 -3.94 -5.93 -26.78
N LEU A 566 -3.76 -4.62 -26.72
CA LEU A 566 -3.78 -3.87 -25.47
C LEU A 566 -5.16 -3.93 -24.78
N ARG A 567 -6.26 -3.97 -25.54
CA ARG A 567 -7.59 -4.17 -24.95
C ARG A 567 -7.71 -5.51 -24.23
N ARG A 568 -7.11 -6.58 -24.76
CA ARG A 568 -7.08 -7.90 -24.11
C ARG A 568 -6.22 -7.91 -22.85
N ASP A 569 -5.15 -7.14 -22.82
CA ASP A 569 -4.25 -7.04 -21.66
C ASP A 569 -4.86 -6.20 -20.51
N PHE A 570 -5.67 -5.16 -20.83
CA PHE A 570 -6.22 -4.21 -19.85
C PHE A 570 -7.71 -4.47 -19.52
N THR A 571 -8.05 -5.71 -19.18
CA THR A 571 -9.42 -6.08 -18.80
C THR A 571 -9.72 -5.73 -17.33
N ARG A 572 -10.99 -5.88 -16.91
CA ARG A 572 -11.42 -5.77 -15.51
C ARG A 572 -10.92 -6.91 -14.61
N TYR A 573 -10.18 -7.86 -15.16
CA TYR A 573 -9.54 -8.98 -14.47
C TYR A 573 -8.01 -8.85 -14.45
N ALA A 574 -7.47 -7.79 -15.03
CA ALA A 574 -6.05 -7.48 -15.01
C ALA A 574 -5.74 -6.52 -13.85
N TYR A 575 -4.67 -6.76 -13.12
CA TYR A 575 -4.30 -6.04 -11.90
C TYR A 575 -4.21 -4.52 -12.09
N HIS A 576 -3.66 -4.07 -13.22
CA HIS A 576 -3.61 -2.66 -13.61
C HIS A 576 -4.51 -2.34 -14.83
N GLY A 577 -5.56 -3.14 -15.03
CA GLY A 577 -6.51 -2.98 -16.13
C GLY A 577 -7.64 -1.99 -15.83
N THR A 578 -8.85 -2.31 -16.32
CA THR A 578 -10.05 -1.50 -16.05
C THR A 578 -10.63 -1.81 -14.67
N VAL A 579 -9.86 -1.57 -13.63
CA VAL A 579 -10.19 -1.79 -12.20
C VAL A 579 -10.09 -0.49 -11.43
N VAL A 580 -10.62 -0.46 -10.22
CA VAL A 580 -10.50 0.69 -9.30
C VAL A 580 -9.47 0.37 -8.24
N TRP A 581 -8.47 1.24 -8.11
CA TRP A 581 -7.52 1.22 -7.01
C TRP A 581 -7.88 2.32 -6.01
N SER A 582 -8.04 1.93 -4.76
CA SER A 582 -8.50 2.82 -3.70
C SER A 582 -7.66 4.10 -3.61
N TRP A 583 -6.34 3.96 -3.45
CA TRP A 583 -5.43 5.08 -3.27
C TRP A 583 -5.30 6.01 -4.48
N GLN A 584 -5.51 5.50 -5.70
CA GLN A 584 -5.47 6.32 -6.93
C GLN A 584 -6.60 7.37 -6.97
N GLN A 585 -7.76 7.02 -6.45
CA GLN A 585 -8.85 7.98 -6.29
C GLN A 585 -8.50 9.04 -5.24
N ALA A 586 -7.87 8.63 -4.13
CA ALA A 586 -7.39 9.53 -3.09
C ALA A 586 -6.31 10.48 -3.61
N LEU A 587 -5.36 9.96 -4.38
CA LEU A 587 -4.30 10.74 -5.04
C LEU A 587 -4.90 11.82 -5.96
N LEU A 588 -5.87 11.44 -6.80
CA LEU A 588 -6.56 12.41 -7.67
C LEU A 588 -7.33 13.46 -6.87
N ALA A 589 -8.03 13.06 -5.80
CA ALA A 589 -8.75 13.99 -4.92
C ALA A 589 -7.80 15.00 -4.28
N ALA A 590 -6.66 14.54 -3.74
CA ALA A 590 -5.61 15.41 -3.20
C ALA A 590 -5.04 16.37 -4.26
N GLY A 591 -4.82 15.85 -5.47
CA GLY A 591 -4.37 16.66 -6.61
C GLY A 591 -5.35 17.76 -6.99
N LEU A 592 -6.65 17.43 -7.09
CA LEU A 592 -7.70 18.43 -7.38
C LEU A 592 -7.76 19.51 -6.30
N GLU A 593 -7.65 19.14 -5.03
CA GLU A 593 -7.61 20.12 -3.92
C GLU A 593 -6.37 21.02 -4.00
N ARG A 594 -5.20 20.47 -4.35
CA ARG A 594 -4.01 21.29 -4.55
C ARG A 594 -4.21 22.29 -5.68
N GLN A 595 -4.73 21.86 -6.84
CA GLN A 595 -4.95 22.77 -7.98
C GLN A 595 -6.00 23.86 -7.65
N LEU A 596 -7.02 23.57 -6.86
CA LEU A 596 -8.02 24.55 -6.42
C LEU A 596 -7.44 25.66 -5.53
N ARG A 597 -6.32 25.45 -4.86
CA ARG A 597 -5.61 26.46 -4.04
C ARG A 597 -4.80 27.46 -4.88
N ARG A 598 -4.57 27.18 -6.15
CA ARG A 598 -3.82 28.07 -7.05
C ARG A 598 -4.60 29.33 -7.35
N ALA A 599 -3.94 30.49 -7.23
CA ALA A 599 -4.54 31.80 -7.48
C ALA A 599 -4.54 32.19 -8.97
N ASP A 600 -3.63 31.62 -9.77
CA ASP A 600 -3.40 31.95 -11.18
C ASP A 600 -4.41 31.30 -12.14
N LEU A 601 -5.28 30.39 -11.66
CA LEU A 601 -6.20 29.68 -12.53
C LEU A 601 -7.41 30.52 -12.95
N PRO A 602 -7.78 30.53 -14.26
CA PRO A 602 -8.97 31.21 -14.76
C PRO A 602 -10.27 30.63 -14.14
N ARG A 603 -11.30 31.47 -14.01
CA ARG A 603 -12.63 31.06 -13.49
C ARG A 603 -13.19 29.78 -14.12
N PRO A 604 -13.21 29.58 -15.45
CA PRO A 604 -13.72 28.36 -16.06
C PRO A 604 -12.97 27.10 -15.60
N MET A 605 -11.63 27.20 -15.45
CA MET A 605 -10.81 26.09 -14.96
C MET A 605 -11.12 25.76 -13.49
N ARG A 606 -11.28 26.77 -12.65
CA ARG A 606 -11.69 26.58 -11.25
C ARG A 606 -13.04 25.89 -11.14
N THR A 607 -14.01 26.26 -11.98
CA THR A 607 -15.32 25.60 -12.06
C THR A 607 -15.19 24.12 -12.50
N ALA A 608 -14.36 23.85 -13.51
CA ALA A 608 -14.10 22.48 -13.97
C ALA A 608 -13.47 21.61 -12.85
N LEU A 609 -12.49 22.14 -12.10
CA LEU A 609 -11.90 21.46 -10.95
C LEU A 609 -12.90 21.18 -9.83
N LEU A 610 -13.77 22.15 -9.51
CA LEU A 610 -14.83 21.95 -8.51
C LEU A 610 -15.81 20.84 -8.90
N ASN A 611 -16.21 20.82 -10.18
CA ASN A 611 -17.11 19.78 -10.70
C ASN A 611 -16.42 18.41 -10.65
N ALA A 612 -15.18 18.31 -11.13
CA ALA A 612 -14.39 17.08 -11.10
C ALA A 612 -14.24 16.54 -9.67
N ARG A 613 -13.91 17.41 -8.72
CA ARG A 613 -13.82 17.09 -7.30
C ARG A 613 -15.15 16.50 -6.76
N ASN A 614 -16.26 17.19 -7.01
CA ASN A 614 -17.57 16.80 -6.50
C ASN A 614 -18.04 15.47 -7.10
N GLU A 615 -17.79 15.25 -8.40
CA GLU A 615 -18.10 13.97 -9.07
C GLU A 615 -17.23 12.84 -8.52
N LEU A 616 -15.92 13.07 -8.33
CA LEU A 616 -15.01 12.07 -7.76
C LEU A 616 -15.43 11.69 -6.34
N TRP A 617 -15.70 12.66 -5.47
CA TRP A 617 -16.15 12.38 -4.10
C TRP A 617 -17.49 11.62 -4.08
N THR A 618 -18.39 11.89 -5.02
CA THR A 618 -19.65 11.14 -5.13
C THR A 618 -19.43 9.65 -5.35
N VAL A 619 -18.47 9.27 -6.19
CA VAL A 619 -18.17 7.83 -6.43
C VAL A 619 -17.31 7.22 -5.32
N ILE A 620 -16.41 7.99 -4.71
CA ILE A 620 -15.65 7.58 -3.53
C ILE A 620 -16.58 7.22 -2.35
N GLU A 621 -17.60 8.03 -2.08
CA GLU A 621 -18.57 7.75 -1.01
C GLU A 621 -19.39 6.48 -1.28
N ARG A 622 -19.73 6.20 -2.54
CA ARG A 622 -20.45 4.96 -2.91
C ARG A 622 -19.62 3.69 -2.65
N SER A 623 -18.30 3.78 -2.74
CA SER A 623 -17.37 2.67 -2.50
C SER A 623 -16.74 2.70 -1.09
N LYS A 624 -17.30 3.48 -0.15
CA LYS A 624 -16.75 3.71 1.20
C LYS A 624 -16.38 2.42 1.95
N ALA A 625 -17.16 1.36 1.82
CA ALA A 625 -16.93 0.09 2.48
C ALA A 625 -15.62 -0.61 2.06
N LEU A 626 -15.08 -0.27 0.88
CA LEU A 626 -13.86 -0.86 0.32
C LEU A 626 -12.63 0.08 0.34
N ARG A 627 -12.72 1.24 0.99
CA ARG A 627 -11.63 2.24 0.96
C ARG A 627 -10.30 1.70 1.48
N THR A 628 -10.30 0.79 2.45
CA THR A 628 -9.08 0.19 3.00
C THR A 628 -8.55 -0.98 2.18
N SER A 629 -9.34 -1.50 1.25
CA SER A 629 -8.91 -2.53 0.30
C SER A 629 -7.93 -1.97 -0.73
N GLU A 630 -7.14 -2.83 -1.33
CA GLU A 630 -6.20 -2.46 -2.38
C GLU A 630 -6.95 -2.01 -3.65
N LEU A 631 -7.76 -2.89 -4.21
CA LEU A 631 -8.49 -2.67 -5.45
C LEU A 631 -9.79 -3.47 -5.48
N TRP A 632 -10.67 -3.11 -6.41
CA TRP A 632 -11.86 -3.89 -6.74
C TRP A 632 -12.19 -3.81 -8.23
N SER A 633 -12.98 -4.76 -8.68
CA SER A 633 -13.49 -4.86 -10.03
C SER A 633 -14.95 -4.42 -10.10
N TRP A 634 -15.60 -4.65 -11.24
CA TRP A 634 -16.98 -4.28 -11.47
C TRP A 634 -17.70 -5.25 -12.43
N SER A 635 -19.01 -5.28 -12.32
CA SER A 635 -19.92 -5.83 -13.33
C SER A 635 -20.89 -4.75 -13.81
N TYR A 636 -21.51 -4.96 -14.97
CA TYR A 636 -22.51 -4.04 -15.50
C TYR A 636 -23.81 -4.81 -15.77
N VAL A 637 -24.81 -4.59 -14.92
CA VAL A 637 -26.09 -5.31 -14.93
C VAL A 637 -27.25 -4.33 -14.82
N GLY A 638 -28.27 -4.45 -15.66
CA GLY A 638 -29.44 -3.58 -15.62
C GLY A 638 -29.09 -2.09 -15.82
N ARG A 639 -28.07 -1.77 -16.63
CA ARG A 639 -27.55 -0.43 -16.92
C ARG A 639 -26.87 0.27 -15.74
N HIS A 640 -26.45 -0.49 -14.72
CA HIS A 640 -25.72 0.01 -13.54
C HIS A 640 -24.44 -0.77 -13.31
N TYR A 641 -23.39 -0.06 -12.86
CA TYR A 641 -22.18 -0.68 -12.36
C TYR A 641 -22.45 -1.25 -10.96
N ARG A 642 -21.87 -2.42 -10.69
CA ARG A 642 -21.84 -3.05 -9.36
C ARG A 642 -20.39 -3.31 -8.99
N ILE A 643 -20.07 -3.17 -7.73
CA ILE A 643 -18.78 -3.54 -7.18
C ILE A 643 -18.66 -5.06 -7.17
N GLU A 644 -17.54 -5.56 -7.65
CA GLU A 644 -17.19 -6.97 -7.61
C GLU A 644 -15.80 -7.11 -6.96
N PRO A 645 -15.55 -8.17 -6.19
CA PRO A 645 -14.19 -8.50 -5.77
C PRO A 645 -13.25 -8.60 -6.97
N PHE A 646 -11.98 -8.23 -6.79
CA PHE A 646 -11.00 -8.37 -7.85
C PHE A 646 -10.73 -9.84 -8.12
N GLY A 647 -10.66 -10.23 -9.40
CA GLY A 647 -10.26 -11.55 -9.86
C GLY A 647 -11.15 -12.17 -10.93
N ARG A 648 -10.81 -13.41 -11.36
CA ARG A 648 -11.57 -14.14 -12.40
C ARG A 648 -12.60 -15.05 -11.76
N PRO A 649 -13.84 -15.11 -12.28
CA PRO A 649 -14.82 -16.08 -11.84
C PRO A 649 -14.28 -17.52 -11.93
N GLY A 650 -14.44 -18.29 -10.87
CA GLY A 650 -14.00 -19.69 -10.80
C GLY A 650 -12.53 -19.92 -10.47
N ALA A 651 -11.69 -18.87 -10.44
CA ALA A 651 -10.38 -18.92 -9.84
C ALA A 651 -10.44 -18.46 -8.37
N ASP A 652 -9.38 -18.69 -7.61
CA ASP A 652 -9.31 -18.28 -6.21
C ASP A 652 -8.87 -16.80 -6.12
N VAL A 653 -9.82 -15.88 -6.20
CA VAL A 653 -9.56 -14.51 -6.66
C VAL A 653 -10.28 -13.43 -5.85
N ASP A 654 -10.83 -13.78 -4.68
CA ASP A 654 -11.59 -12.83 -3.86
C ASP A 654 -10.70 -11.96 -2.98
N GLU A 655 -9.41 -11.93 -3.24
CA GLU A 655 -8.49 -11.18 -2.38
C GLU A 655 -8.16 -9.84 -2.98
N SER A 656 -8.78 -8.82 -2.42
CA SER A 656 -8.48 -7.42 -2.71
C SER A 656 -7.51 -6.81 -1.69
N ASN A 657 -6.92 -7.62 -0.78
CA ASN A 657 -6.09 -7.17 0.34
C ASN A 657 -6.80 -6.16 1.23
N ALA A 658 -7.57 -6.66 2.19
CA ALA A 658 -8.52 -5.89 3.03
C ALA A 658 -7.90 -4.74 3.83
N ALA A 659 -6.59 -4.73 4.03
CA ALA A 659 -5.86 -3.71 4.77
C ALA A 659 -4.58 -3.32 4.03
N GLN A 660 -4.56 -2.12 3.44
CA GLN A 660 -3.44 -1.56 2.70
C GLN A 660 -3.07 -0.19 3.26
N LEU A 661 -1.77 0.08 3.39
CA LEU A 661 -1.24 1.35 3.91
C LEU A 661 -1.71 2.53 3.06
N TRP A 662 -1.48 2.47 1.76
CA TRP A 662 -1.88 3.53 0.83
C TRP A 662 -3.39 3.68 0.64
N SER A 663 -4.20 2.73 1.12
CA SER A 663 -5.66 2.87 1.15
C SER A 663 -6.20 3.56 2.41
N THR A 664 -5.34 3.82 3.42
CA THR A 664 -5.68 4.60 4.61
C THR A 664 -5.58 6.12 4.39
N VAL A 665 -5.05 6.53 3.25
CA VAL A 665 -4.70 7.94 2.97
C VAL A 665 -5.90 8.90 2.90
N TYR A 666 -7.12 8.37 2.83
CA TYR A 666 -8.33 9.16 2.97
C TYR A 666 -8.44 9.89 4.32
N LEU A 667 -7.75 9.42 5.36
CA LEU A 667 -7.65 10.12 6.65
C LEU A 667 -7.00 11.51 6.51
N GLY A 668 -6.13 11.70 5.54
CA GLY A 668 -5.49 12.99 5.22
C GLY A 668 -6.30 13.88 4.29
N LEU A 669 -7.46 13.41 3.81
CA LEU A 669 -8.31 14.11 2.87
C LEU A 669 -9.62 14.51 3.54
N GLU A 670 -9.95 15.79 3.58
CA GLU A 670 -11.25 16.26 4.08
C GLU A 670 -12.30 16.15 2.97
N PRO A 671 -13.40 15.40 3.17
CA PRO A 671 -14.56 15.55 2.31
C PRO A 671 -15.14 16.94 2.55
N HIS A 672 -15.10 17.82 1.56
CA HIS A 672 -15.86 19.07 1.66
C HIS A 672 -17.35 18.74 1.71
N ALA A 673 -18.04 19.22 2.74
CA ALA A 673 -19.49 19.18 2.80
C ALA A 673 -20.04 19.71 1.47
N ALA A 674 -20.81 18.89 0.76
CA ALA A 674 -21.50 19.33 -0.45
C ALA A 674 -22.27 20.58 -0.04
N THR A 675 -21.87 21.76 -0.56
CA THR A 675 -22.62 22.98 -0.40
C THR A 675 -24.00 22.70 -0.98
N GLY A 676 -25.00 22.52 -0.10
CA GLY A 676 -26.34 22.19 -0.45
C GLY A 676 -26.87 23.21 -1.47
N VAL A 677 -27.10 22.74 -2.68
CA VAL A 677 -28.03 23.37 -3.56
C VAL A 677 -29.40 23.10 -2.95
N THR A 678 -29.85 24.01 -2.10
CA THR A 678 -31.25 24.12 -1.70
C THR A 678 -32.03 24.27 -3.01
N ARG A 679 -32.68 23.19 -3.43
CA ARG A 679 -33.79 23.29 -4.39
C ARG A 679 -34.85 24.15 -3.71
N GLY A 680 -34.92 25.42 -4.09
CA GLY A 680 -36.00 26.27 -3.73
C GLY A 680 -37.32 25.61 -4.18
N THR A 681 -38.10 25.14 -3.22
CA THR A 681 -39.51 24.83 -3.43
C THR A 681 -40.20 26.17 -3.66
N SER A 682 -40.43 26.50 -4.95
CA SER A 682 -41.39 27.55 -5.29
C SER A 682 -42.78 27.04 -4.93
N SER A 683 -43.25 27.45 -3.75
CA SER A 683 -44.70 27.42 -3.47
C SER A 683 -45.33 28.55 -4.28
N GLY A 684 -45.94 28.20 -5.42
CA GLY A 684 -46.85 29.08 -6.12
C GLY A 684 -48.23 29.03 -5.46
N ASN A 685 -48.75 30.19 -5.13
CA ASN A 685 -50.16 30.42 -4.93
C ASN A 685 -50.92 30.29 -6.26
#